data_6950a4150a6f88c240d8f762bf9d6612
#
_entry.id   6950a4150a6f88c240d8f762bf9d6612
#
_cell.length_a   1.000
_cell.length_b   1.000
_cell.length_c   1.000
_cell.angle_alpha   90.00
_cell.angle_beta   90.00
_cell.angle_gamma   90.00
#
_symmetry.space_group_name_H-M   'P 1'
#
loop_
_entity.id
_entity.type
_entity.pdbx_description
1 polymer ?
#
loop_
_entity_poly.entity_id
_entity_poly.type
_entity_poly.pdbx_seq_one_letter_code
_entity_poly.pdbx_strand_id
1 'polypeptide(L)'
;MNKSRSRSIPVVFATLFLALVAFKTLFPGDDPYRCRAVQKTGRWIDPIRDEHGNRDPFKQWQPDGCILNHYNSQDIRRCTEGRPIVIVGDSTSKNLGLAIASLLDNKQYQKDNAARLYTKTTSFNMTYHGQRIERVANVYLSSHGVPGREQFVSHLETYAEEKTKIPTIEDQKGPALIYISAGAWYTHPHYGGINSTALDPWDDRFSAYQDHLSKVDKFIGDNTPHEDWFGAPMDPRDGIGNQIFYAPPAGPRYLGNDTERIIDRGRRAQEVIEMQDWLLEKEDDFNIPFVWSIANLVEGQDKIWRDPLRTGFHVKFHIAELRANILLNMRCNAKLDRMKPYPYSRTCCTDYGVKPLVQLSVVAFGIVYLAACIICEVLDMFADRSPDQPRFKLLNMQAGCLVLALLMCYYADRTQMMAKGSKLWQLKDLVALCIPCIAIMLATIRRIKSPVPEDLSVDIQESNQLFLSRDQTDEWKGWMQFFILICYWTGAQGGSIYVFIRVCVAAYLFQTGYGHTLYFLNKNDFSFNRVAATLLRLNILSCCLAYFMDTDYMFYYFPTLMSFWFLTKVQQRFAGYAGQDLHVLSHFVDDPHGDGSYALGLWDLNTVFKIQWSYKQWYRRVTLDMLIVYVGMLTAVANRHSKMPIHLRLRVTLALAGVFATIHYFYATSGLRMAAYAKWHPYVSLVPVLGFIAMRNVSGPVRNYHSKAMAWLGRCSLETYILQFHILLAADTDGILIVDGLFGDGSLMGDRWRTLVIIVPIFLWISHSVAVSTGYIVRIIMHQSAEDEKLSRLRFWTWLEKIPGFSHLSAPKIRVICILLVMWLLNLMSPGHEIPTVFDGGHSVVEAPKAPLEIPYQIANSTV
;
A
#
# COMPACT_ATOMS: atom_id res chain seq x y z
N MET A 1 11.50 -2.44 36.00
CA MET A 1 10.20 -3.06 35.64
C MET A 1 10.27 -4.51 36.15
N ASN A 2 9.34 -4.94 37.01
CA ASN A 2 9.33 -6.30 37.55
C ASN A 2 9.33 -7.33 36.40
N LYS A 3 10.19 -8.37 36.50
CA LYS A 3 10.31 -9.42 35.47
C LYS A 3 8.96 -10.07 35.11
N SER A 4 8.03 -10.16 36.04
CA SER A 4 6.67 -10.67 35.83
C SER A 4 5.83 -9.76 34.91
N ARG A 5 5.85 -8.44 35.10
CA ARG A 5 5.10 -7.48 34.24
C ARG A 5 5.59 -7.46 32.80
N SER A 6 6.86 -7.73 32.56
CA SER A 6 7.43 -7.78 31.20
C SER A 6 6.91 -8.95 30.38
N ARG A 7 6.51 -10.07 31.01
CA ARG A 7 5.96 -11.27 30.35
C ARG A 7 4.46 -11.17 30.08
N SER A 8 3.71 -10.52 30.98
CA SER A 8 2.25 -10.44 30.87
C SER A 8 1.80 -9.58 29.68
N ILE A 9 2.53 -8.52 29.32
CA ILE A 9 2.14 -7.60 28.25
C ILE A 9 1.99 -8.31 26.88
N PRO A 10 2.99 -9.10 26.39
CA PRO A 10 2.83 -9.82 25.13
C PRO A 10 1.70 -10.85 25.16
N VAL A 11 1.49 -11.54 26.29
CA VAL A 11 0.43 -12.55 26.44
C VAL A 11 -0.95 -11.87 26.35
N VAL A 12 -1.18 -10.81 27.14
CA VAL A 12 -2.45 -10.08 27.15
C VAL A 12 -2.74 -9.50 25.75
N PHE A 13 -1.74 -8.87 25.13
CA PHE A 13 -1.91 -8.27 23.81
C PHE A 13 -2.24 -9.33 22.74
N ALA A 14 -1.51 -10.46 22.72
CA ALA A 14 -1.77 -11.54 21.78
C ALA A 14 -3.15 -12.19 21.98
N THR A 15 -3.59 -12.34 23.24
CA THR A 15 -4.93 -12.88 23.56
C THR A 15 -6.03 -11.92 23.10
N LEU A 16 -5.88 -10.62 23.38
CA LEU A 16 -6.85 -9.59 22.91
C LEU A 16 -6.88 -9.51 21.38
N PHE A 17 -5.72 -9.62 20.72
CA PHE A 17 -5.66 -9.65 19.27
C PHE A 17 -6.38 -10.86 18.69
N LEU A 18 -6.14 -12.09 19.20
CA LEU A 18 -6.84 -13.28 18.74
C LEU A 18 -8.36 -13.20 19.02
N ALA A 19 -8.76 -12.64 20.16
CA ALA A 19 -10.16 -12.41 20.48
C ALA A 19 -10.83 -11.42 19.50
N LEU A 20 -10.12 -10.33 19.15
CA LEU A 20 -10.59 -9.36 18.15
C LEU A 20 -10.73 -9.99 16.75
N VAL A 21 -9.75 -10.81 16.35
CA VAL A 21 -9.80 -11.56 15.08
C VAL A 21 -11.01 -12.49 15.07
N ALA A 22 -11.21 -13.29 16.11
CA ALA A 22 -12.36 -14.18 16.24
C ALA A 22 -13.68 -13.41 16.20
N PHE A 23 -13.78 -12.32 16.95
CA PHE A 23 -14.98 -11.47 16.96
C PHE A 23 -15.32 -10.89 15.57
N LYS A 24 -14.35 -10.29 14.89
CA LYS A 24 -14.55 -9.72 13.55
C LYS A 24 -14.83 -10.78 12.47
N THR A 25 -14.35 -12.02 12.67
CA THR A 25 -14.63 -13.13 11.75
C THR A 25 -16.04 -13.69 11.96
N LEU A 26 -16.51 -13.75 13.21
CA LEU A 26 -17.85 -14.23 13.55
C LEU A 26 -18.93 -13.16 13.31
N PHE A 27 -18.57 -11.89 13.44
CA PHE A 27 -19.46 -10.74 13.28
C PHE A 27 -18.85 -9.71 12.30
N PRO A 28 -18.93 -9.96 10.99
CA PRO A 28 -18.26 -9.13 9.98
C PRO A 28 -18.88 -7.73 9.83
N GLY A 29 -20.07 -7.47 10.38
CA GLY A 29 -20.81 -6.22 10.22
C GLY A 29 -21.67 -6.18 8.96
N ASP A 30 -22.34 -5.05 8.73
CA ASP A 30 -23.34 -4.90 7.65
C ASP A 30 -22.72 -4.68 6.26
N ASP A 31 -21.48 -4.23 6.18
CA ASP A 31 -20.76 -3.98 4.92
C ASP A 31 -19.35 -4.58 4.96
N PRO A 32 -19.23 -5.93 5.00
CA PRO A 32 -17.95 -6.60 5.17
C PRO A 32 -16.97 -6.38 4.01
N TYR A 33 -17.48 -5.99 2.85
CA TYR A 33 -16.69 -5.79 1.62
C TYR A 33 -16.52 -4.33 1.24
N ARG A 34 -17.04 -3.38 2.04
CA ARG A 34 -16.99 -1.93 1.77
C ARG A 34 -17.70 -1.53 0.47
N CYS A 35 -18.78 -2.21 0.12
CA CYS A 35 -19.55 -1.90 -1.08
C CYS A 35 -20.61 -0.81 -0.84
N ARG A 36 -21.30 -0.84 0.30
CA ARG A 36 -22.20 0.25 0.73
C ARG A 36 -21.45 1.57 0.90
N ALA A 37 -20.18 1.51 1.34
CA ALA A 37 -19.35 2.71 1.44
C ALA A 37 -19.21 3.43 0.08
N VAL A 38 -18.98 2.70 -1.02
CA VAL A 38 -18.91 3.29 -2.37
C VAL A 38 -20.29 3.77 -2.83
N GLN A 39 -21.33 3.06 -2.47
CA GLN A 39 -22.71 3.36 -2.88
C GLN A 39 -23.28 4.62 -2.21
N LYS A 40 -23.08 4.75 -0.88
CA LYS A 40 -23.81 5.74 -0.06
C LYS A 40 -22.95 6.88 0.45
N THR A 41 -21.68 6.59 0.76
CA THR A 41 -20.78 7.53 1.43
C THR A 41 -19.68 8.03 0.52
N GLY A 42 -19.00 9.04 0.95
CA GLY A 42 -17.81 9.55 0.30
C GLY A 42 -17.63 11.04 0.54
N ARG A 43 -16.37 11.42 0.55
CA ARG A 43 -15.99 12.81 0.88
C ARG A 43 -14.83 13.27 0.02
N TRP A 44 -14.84 14.58 -0.22
CA TRP A 44 -13.68 15.23 -0.79
C TRP A 44 -12.61 15.38 0.29
N ILE A 45 -11.45 14.77 0.05
CA ILE A 45 -10.28 14.83 0.95
C ILE A 45 -9.27 15.92 0.55
N ASP A 46 -9.47 16.57 -0.59
CA ASP A 46 -8.70 17.75 -0.97
C ASP A 46 -8.87 18.87 0.07
N PRO A 47 -7.82 19.65 0.36
CA PRO A 47 -7.94 20.79 1.26
C PRO A 47 -8.87 21.85 0.69
N ILE A 48 -9.67 22.46 1.56
CA ILE A 48 -10.49 23.64 1.25
C ILE A 48 -9.55 24.80 0.89
N ARG A 49 -9.81 25.52 -0.19
CA ARG A 49 -8.92 26.58 -0.70
C ARG A 49 -9.51 27.96 -0.72
N ASP A 50 -10.81 28.10 -0.56
CA ASP A 50 -11.47 29.41 -0.46
C ASP A 50 -12.36 29.53 0.77
N GLU A 51 -12.79 30.77 1.06
CA GLU A 51 -13.63 31.11 2.23
C GLU A 51 -15.04 30.50 2.14
N HIS A 52 -15.47 30.06 0.96
CA HIS A 52 -16.79 29.47 0.72
C HIS A 52 -16.79 27.94 0.79
N GLY A 53 -15.72 27.33 1.25
CA GLY A 53 -15.63 25.90 1.38
C GLY A 53 -15.33 25.14 0.06
N ASN A 54 -14.98 25.85 -1.02
CA ASN A 54 -14.67 25.22 -2.29
C ASN A 54 -13.24 24.66 -2.34
N ARG A 55 -13.09 23.62 -3.13
CA ARG A 55 -11.82 22.97 -3.45
C ARG A 55 -11.49 23.17 -4.91
N ASP A 56 -10.22 23.47 -5.21
CA ASP A 56 -9.75 23.57 -6.58
C ASP A 56 -8.26 23.16 -6.66
N PRO A 57 -7.90 22.18 -7.48
CA PRO A 57 -8.78 21.28 -8.23
C PRO A 57 -9.37 20.16 -7.37
N PHE A 58 -10.57 19.68 -7.72
CA PHE A 58 -11.20 18.50 -7.14
C PHE A 58 -10.46 17.25 -7.65
N LYS A 59 -9.51 16.72 -6.89
CA LYS A 59 -8.68 15.59 -7.30
C LYS A 59 -8.92 14.32 -6.52
N GLN A 60 -9.28 14.46 -5.25
CA GLN A 60 -9.34 13.33 -4.33
C GLN A 60 -10.70 13.28 -3.64
N TRP A 61 -11.50 12.35 -4.08
CA TRP A 61 -12.73 11.93 -3.42
C TRP A 61 -12.59 10.47 -3.00
N GLN A 62 -13.10 10.12 -1.83
CA GLN A 62 -12.94 8.78 -1.28
C GLN A 62 -14.19 8.35 -0.52
N PRO A 63 -14.67 7.10 -0.73
CA PRO A 63 -15.65 6.46 0.12
C PRO A 63 -15.10 6.21 1.54
N ASP A 64 -15.96 5.97 2.50
CA ASP A 64 -15.54 5.68 3.86
C ASP A 64 -14.89 4.28 3.93
N GLY A 65 -13.66 4.24 4.39
CA GLY A 65 -12.93 3.01 4.70
C GLY A 65 -12.36 2.23 3.54
N CYS A 66 -12.50 2.70 2.29
CA CYS A 66 -11.88 2.06 1.14
C CYS A 66 -11.38 3.09 0.11
N ILE A 67 -10.49 2.68 -0.76
CA ILE A 67 -9.85 3.52 -1.77
C ILE A 67 -10.39 3.16 -3.15
N LEU A 68 -10.85 4.16 -3.91
CA LEU A 68 -11.28 3.98 -5.30
C LEU A 68 -10.11 3.64 -6.21
N ASN A 69 -10.31 2.64 -7.05
CA ASN A 69 -9.44 2.35 -8.18
C ASN A 69 -9.77 3.27 -9.36
N HIS A 70 -8.74 3.82 -10.01
CA HIS A 70 -8.90 4.56 -11.27
C HIS A 70 -8.82 3.59 -12.44
N TYR A 71 -9.95 3.40 -13.11
CA TYR A 71 -10.09 2.45 -14.20
C TYR A 71 -9.41 2.94 -15.48
N ASN A 72 -8.70 2.03 -16.14
CA ASN A 72 -8.13 2.22 -17.46
C ASN A 72 -8.88 1.36 -18.50
N SER A 73 -8.58 1.58 -19.78
CA SER A 73 -9.20 0.86 -20.90
C SER A 73 -9.10 -0.67 -20.77
N GLN A 74 -7.96 -1.18 -20.33
CA GLN A 74 -7.72 -2.61 -20.18
C GLN A 74 -8.56 -3.23 -19.07
N ASP A 75 -8.64 -2.56 -17.91
CA ASP A 75 -9.42 -3.02 -16.76
C ASP A 75 -10.93 -3.04 -17.11
N ILE A 76 -11.44 -2.01 -17.81
CA ILE A 76 -12.84 -1.97 -18.22
C ILE A 76 -13.15 -3.14 -19.17
N ARG A 77 -12.33 -3.36 -20.20
CA ARG A 77 -12.53 -4.45 -21.15
C ARG A 77 -12.44 -5.84 -20.53
N ARG A 78 -11.51 -6.03 -19.59
CA ARG A 78 -11.40 -7.29 -18.84
C ARG A 78 -12.61 -7.55 -17.95
N CYS A 79 -13.14 -6.51 -17.33
CA CYS A 79 -14.32 -6.62 -16.50
C CYS A 79 -15.57 -6.97 -17.33
N THR A 80 -15.78 -6.25 -18.43
CA THR A 80 -17.01 -6.34 -19.23
C THR A 80 -16.99 -7.48 -20.25
N GLU A 81 -15.79 -8.01 -20.58
CA GLU A 81 -15.61 -9.09 -21.57
C GLU A 81 -16.32 -8.82 -22.92
N GLY A 82 -16.31 -7.56 -23.35
CA GLY A 82 -16.96 -7.12 -24.58
C GLY A 82 -18.49 -6.92 -24.49
N ARG A 83 -19.10 -7.24 -23.35
CA ARG A 83 -20.53 -7.03 -23.11
C ARG A 83 -20.85 -5.54 -23.03
N PRO A 84 -22.03 -5.09 -23.51
CA PRO A 84 -22.33 -3.67 -23.55
C PRO A 84 -22.47 -3.04 -22.16
N ILE A 85 -22.11 -1.75 -22.08
CA ILE A 85 -22.45 -0.87 -20.95
C ILE A 85 -23.63 -0.03 -21.42
N VAL A 86 -24.77 -0.17 -20.76
CA VAL A 86 -26.02 0.51 -21.11
C VAL A 86 -26.26 1.67 -20.14
N ILE A 87 -26.53 2.84 -20.69
CA ILE A 87 -26.75 4.06 -19.93
C ILE A 87 -28.09 4.66 -20.33
N VAL A 88 -29.03 4.70 -19.38
CA VAL A 88 -30.38 5.17 -19.57
C VAL A 88 -30.61 6.48 -18.83
N GLY A 89 -31.30 7.42 -19.46
CA GLY A 89 -31.73 8.63 -18.78
C GLY A 89 -31.53 9.92 -19.56
N ASP A 90 -31.24 11.00 -18.84
CA ASP A 90 -31.20 12.36 -19.39
C ASP A 90 -29.78 12.81 -19.82
N SER A 91 -29.55 14.12 -19.91
CA SER A 91 -28.27 14.69 -20.33
C SER A 91 -27.14 14.46 -19.31
N THR A 92 -27.44 14.20 -18.05
CA THR A 92 -26.44 13.89 -17.01
C THR A 92 -25.88 12.49 -17.21
N SER A 93 -26.74 11.52 -17.53
CA SER A 93 -26.35 10.15 -17.92
C SER A 93 -25.49 10.13 -19.18
N LYS A 94 -25.81 11.02 -20.16
CA LYS A 94 -24.98 11.20 -21.35
C LYS A 94 -23.54 11.55 -21.03
N ASN A 95 -23.33 12.49 -20.11
CA ASN A 95 -21.98 12.89 -19.72
C ASN A 95 -21.19 11.74 -19.09
N LEU A 96 -21.84 10.87 -18.33
CA LEU A 96 -21.24 9.67 -17.77
C LEU A 96 -20.81 8.67 -18.86
N GLY A 97 -21.65 8.44 -19.88
CA GLY A 97 -21.28 7.60 -21.03
C GLY A 97 -20.08 8.13 -21.81
N LEU A 98 -20.04 9.45 -22.03
CA LEU A 98 -18.89 10.10 -22.65
C LEU A 98 -17.62 10.00 -21.77
N ALA A 99 -17.76 10.04 -20.46
CA ALA A 99 -16.66 9.83 -19.54
C ALA A 99 -16.09 8.40 -19.61
N ILE A 100 -16.96 7.38 -19.68
CA ILE A 100 -16.50 5.99 -19.89
C ILE A 100 -15.78 5.86 -21.25
N ALA A 101 -16.30 6.51 -22.31
CA ALA A 101 -15.62 6.53 -23.61
C ALA A 101 -14.23 7.16 -23.53
N SER A 102 -14.07 8.25 -22.78
CA SER A 102 -12.77 8.88 -22.51
C SER A 102 -11.81 7.95 -21.77
N LEU A 103 -12.30 7.20 -20.79
CA LEU A 103 -11.49 6.20 -20.06
C LEU A 103 -11.05 5.04 -20.95
N LEU A 104 -11.84 4.69 -21.95
CA LEU A 104 -11.50 3.64 -22.92
C LEU A 104 -10.47 4.10 -23.96
N ASP A 105 -10.69 5.25 -24.59
CA ASP A 105 -9.76 5.84 -25.55
C ASP A 105 -9.92 7.36 -25.61
N ASN A 106 -9.16 8.07 -24.80
CA ASN A 106 -9.23 9.52 -24.73
C ASN A 106 -8.85 10.19 -26.06
N LYS A 107 -7.89 9.66 -26.80
CA LYS A 107 -7.44 10.26 -28.06
C LYS A 107 -8.52 10.21 -29.14
N GLN A 108 -9.16 9.04 -29.32
CA GLN A 108 -10.24 8.87 -30.27
C GLN A 108 -11.49 9.63 -29.82
N TYR A 109 -11.83 9.56 -28.53
CA TYR A 109 -12.93 10.33 -27.94
C TYR A 109 -12.80 11.84 -28.20
N GLN A 110 -11.63 12.43 -28.05
CA GLN A 110 -11.40 13.86 -28.31
C GLN A 110 -11.62 14.21 -29.78
N LYS A 111 -11.24 13.35 -30.74
CA LYS A 111 -11.51 13.54 -32.16
C LYS A 111 -13.01 13.49 -32.45
N ASP A 112 -13.69 12.49 -31.90
CA ASP A 112 -15.14 12.29 -32.11
C ASP A 112 -15.94 13.42 -31.48
N ASN A 113 -15.53 13.92 -30.32
CA ASN A 113 -16.14 15.06 -29.65
C ASN A 113 -15.90 16.37 -30.42
N ALA A 114 -14.72 16.58 -30.99
CA ALA A 114 -14.40 17.72 -31.85
C ALA A 114 -15.24 17.71 -33.13
N ALA A 115 -15.51 16.52 -33.67
CA ALA A 115 -16.44 16.32 -34.82
C ALA A 115 -17.91 16.49 -34.43
N ARG A 116 -18.23 16.82 -33.19
CA ARG A 116 -19.57 17.02 -32.65
C ARG A 116 -20.52 15.82 -32.86
N LEU A 117 -19.98 14.60 -32.89
CA LEU A 117 -20.77 13.39 -33.10
C LEU A 117 -21.82 13.17 -32.00
N TYR A 118 -21.58 13.69 -30.78
CA TYR A 118 -22.41 13.46 -29.59
C TYR A 118 -23.11 14.73 -29.08
N THR A 119 -23.32 15.74 -29.91
CA THR A 119 -23.87 17.04 -29.48
C THR A 119 -25.35 17.04 -29.15
N LYS A 120 -26.13 16.12 -29.73
CA LYS A 120 -27.57 16.06 -29.53
C LYS A 120 -27.98 15.13 -28.40
N THR A 121 -29.10 15.38 -27.74
CA THR A 121 -29.69 14.55 -26.66
C THR A 121 -30.31 13.25 -27.20
N THR A 122 -29.80 12.70 -28.25
CA THR A 122 -30.30 11.48 -28.89
C THR A 122 -29.59 10.24 -28.28
N SER A 123 -30.25 9.09 -28.38
CA SER A 123 -29.64 7.79 -28.15
C SER A 123 -28.47 7.60 -29.13
N PHE A 124 -27.41 6.95 -28.66
CA PHE A 124 -26.26 6.65 -29.49
C PHE A 124 -25.59 5.34 -29.05
N ASN A 125 -24.88 4.74 -29.95
CA ASN A 125 -24.04 3.58 -29.74
C ASN A 125 -22.59 3.92 -30.10
N MET A 126 -21.65 3.66 -29.21
CA MET A 126 -20.23 3.92 -29.40
C MET A 126 -19.43 2.66 -29.15
N THR A 127 -18.36 2.44 -29.89
CA THR A 127 -17.45 1.32 -29.67
C THR A 127 -16.01 1.81 -29.62
N TYR A 128 -15.33 1.55 -28.54
CA TYR A 128 -13.92 1.86 -28.37
C TYR A 128 -13.17 0.60 -27.96
N HIS A 129 -12.14 0.23 -28.70
CA HIS A 129 -11.37 -1.00 -28.50
C HIS A 129 -12.22 -2.27 -28.32
N GLY A 130 -13.33 -2.37 -29.08
CA GLY A 130 -14.25 -3.51 -29.01
C GLY A 130 -15.29 -3.43 -27.88
N GLN A 131 -15.17 -2.46 -26.95
CA GLN A 131 -16.16 -2.23 -25.90
C GLN A 131 -17.29 -1.34 -26.40
N ARG A 132 -18.52 -1.86 -26.32
CA ARG A 132 -19.74 -1.14 -26.72
C ARG A 132 -20.33 -0.37 -25.55
N ILE A 133 -20.63 0.91 -25.75
CA ILE A 133 -21.35 1.77 -24.83
C ILE A 133 -22.65 2.20 -25.55
N GLU A 134 -23.77 1.86 -24.97
CA GLU A 134 -25.08 2.22 -25.47
C GLU A 134 -25.74 3.27 -24.58
N ARG A 135 -26.16 4.37 -25.17
CA ARG A 135 -26.96 5.36 -24.46
C ARG A 135 -28.38 5.34 -24.98
N VAL A 136 -29.31 5.10 -24.08
CA VAL A 136 -30.75 5.19 -24.32
C VAL A 136 -31.28 6.50 -23.73
N ALA A 137 -31.71 7.40 -24.57
CA ALA A 137 -32.28 8.66 -24.12
C ALA A 137 -33.75 8.44 -23.68
N ASN A 138 -33.93 8.21 -22.39
CA ASN A 138 -35.21 8.05 -21.71
C ASN A 138 -35.30 8.92 -20.47
N VAL A 139 -35.77 10.14 -20.63
CA VAL A 139 -35.71 11.16 -19.56
C VAL A 139 -36.81 10.98 -18.51
N TYR A 140 -37.90 10.28 -18.82
CA TYR A 140 -39.03 10.07 -17.95
C TYR A 140 -39.24 8.61 -17.54
N LEU A 141 -38.37 7.69 -17.93
CA LEU A 141 -38.54 6.25 -17.72
C LEU A 141 -39.91 5.70 -18.14
N SER A 142 -40.63 6.47 -18.91
CA SER A 142 -42.02 6.18 -19.30
C SER A 142 -42.12 5.11 -20.38
N SER A 143 -43.24 4.44 -20.32
CA SER A 143 -43.54 3.33 -21.23
C SER A 143 -44.19 3.73 -22.56
N HIS A 144 -44.60 4.96 -22.72
CA HIS A 144 -45.38 5.40 -23.93
C HIS A 144 -44.66 6.48 -24.73
N GLY A 145 -44.45 6.21 -26.01
CA GLY A 145 -44.11 7.23 -27.00
C GLY A 145 -42.72 7.83 -27.02
N VAL A 146 -41.75 7.32 -26.19
CA VAL A 146 -40.40 7.85 -26.10
C VAL A 146 -39.43 6.99 -26.90
N PRO A 147 -38.63 7.58 -27.82
CA PRO A 147 -37.58 6.86 -28.54
C PRO A 147 -36.63 6.18 -27.59
N GLY A 148 -36.32 4.91 -27.80
CA GLY A 148 -35.38 4.13 -27.00
C GLY A 148 -36.02 3.27 -25.93
N ARG A 149 -37.30 3.27 -25.73
CA ARG A 149 -38.01 2.41 -24.78
C ARG A 149 -37.83 0.92 -25.09
N GLU A 150 -38.12 0.54 -26.34
CA GLU A 150 -37.99 -0.85 -26.76
C GLU A 150 -36.57 -1.41 -26.50
N GLN A 151 -35.56 -0.60 -26.74
CA GLN A 151 -34.18 -0.95 -26.42
C GLN A 151 -33.96 -1.13 -24.93
N PHE A 152 -34.52 -0.24 -24.09
CA PHE A 152 -34.39 -0.34 -22.67
C PHE A 152 -35.07 -1.59 -22.11
N VAL A 153 -36.31 -1.86 -22.54
CA VAL A 153 -37.04 -3.07 -22.13
C VAL A 153 -36.30 -4.33 -22.59
N SER A 154 -35.83 -4.37 -23.81
CA SER A 154 -35.04 -5.49 -24.34
C SER A 154 -33.78 -5.76 -23.52
N HIS A 155 -33.08 -4.73 -23.06
CA HIS A 155 -31.94 -4.91 -22.16
C HIS A 155 -32.33 -5.44 -20.79
N LEU A 156 -33.45 -5.00 -20.22
CA LEU A 156 -33.96 -5.52 -18.95
C LEU A 156 -34.38 -6.99 -19.07
N GLU A 157 -35.07 -7.35 -20.14
CA GLU A 157 -35.47 -8.73 -20.42
C GLU A 157 -34.26 -9.64 -20.57
N THR A 158 -33.22 -9.24 -21.30
CA THR A 158 -31.99 -10.00 -21.44
C THR A 158 -31.26 -10.15 -20.09
N TYR A 159 -31.27 -9.10 -19.30
CA TYR A 159 -30.70 -9.14 -17.92
C TYR A 159 -31.45 -10.13 -17.02
N ALA A 160 -32.80 -10.09 -17.06
CA ALA A 160 -33.65 -11.00 -16.28
C ALA A 160 -33.45 -12.47 -16.69
N GLU A 161 -33.38 -12.76 -17.98
CA GLU A 161 -33.12 -14.09 -18.50
C GLU A 161 -31.76 -14.64 -18.07
N GLU A 162 -30.73 -13.82 -18.03
CA GLU A 162 -29.38 -14.22 -17.62
C GLU A 162 -29.29 -14.49 -16.11
N LYS A 163 -30.07 -13.79 -15.30
CA LYS A 163 -30.12 -13.99 -13.84
C LYS A 163 -30.87 -15.26 -13.43
N THR A 164 -31.92 -15.63 -14.16
CA THR A 164 -32.71 -16.84 -13.86
C THR A 164 -32.03 -18.13 -14.32
N LYS A 165 -31.22 -18.05 -15.39
CA LYS A 165 -30.41 -19.16 -15.87
C LYS A 165 -29.03 -19.08 -15.19
N ILE A 166 -28.41 -20.21 -14.88
CA ILE A 166 -27.00 -20.30 -14.47
C ILE A 166 -26.18 -20.43 -15.76
N PRO A 167 -25.92 -19.33 -16.51
CA PRO A 167 -25.20 -19.42 -17.75
C PRO A 167 -23.71 -19.59 -17.45
N THR A 168 -23.02 -20.35 -18.28
CA THR A 168 -21.57 -20.27 -18.32
C THR A 168 -21.16 -18.87 -18.71
N ILE A 169 -19.94 -18.44 -18.36
CA ILE A 169 -19.43 -17.10 -18.71
C ILE A 169 -19.52 -16.85 -20.23
N GLU A 170 -19.35 -17.89 -21.02
CA GLU A 170 -19.43 -17.86 -22.49
C GLU A 170 -20.82 -17.59 -23.03
N ASP A 171 -21.87 -17.90 -22.27
CA ASP A 171 -23.27 -17.75 -22.70
C ASP A 171 -23.86 -16.38 -22.33
N GLN A 172 -23.16 -15.55 -21.57
CA GLN A 172 -23.67 -14.24 -21.16
C GLN A 172 -23.63 -13.22 -22.31
N LYS A 173 -24.77 -12.83 -22.80
CA LYS A 173 -24.92 -11.87 -23.91
C LYS A 173 -25.48 -10.52 -23.51
N GLY A 174 -26.07 -10.41 -22.34
CA GLY A 174 -26.67 -9.19 -21.80
C GLY A 174 -25.66 -8.13 -21.37
N PRO A 175 -26.13 -6.94 -21.00
CA PRO A 175 -25.27 -5.84 -20.58
C PRO A 175 -24.44 -6.22 -19.35
N ALA A 176 -23.17 -5.83 -19.35
CA ALA A 176 -22.32 -5.96 -18.17
C ALA A 176 -22.70 -4.98 -17.06
N LEU A 177 -23.28 -3.85 -17.43
CA LEU A 177 -23.68 -2.77 -16.53
C LEU A 177 -24.84 -2.00 -17.15
N ILE A 178 -25.91 -1.80 -16.38
CA ILE A 178 -27.02 -0.91 -16.72
C ILE A 178 -27.05 0.22 -15.67
N TYR A 179 -26.89 1.45 -16.13
CA TYR A 179 -26.96 2.63 -15.29
C TYR A 179 -28.18 3.47 -15.66
N ILE A 180 -29.01 3.75 -14.68
CA ILE A 180 -30.24 4.55 -14.84
C ILE A 180 -30.04 5.86 -14.07
N SER A 181 -30.23 7.00 -14.74
CA SER A 181 -30.23 8.32 -14.14
C SER A 181 -31.29 9.18 -14.78
N ALA A 182 -32.48 9.12 -14.26
CA ALA A 182 -33.63 9.92 -14.65
C ALA A 182 -34.30 10.49 -13.42
N GLY A 183 -34.88 11.65 -13.52
CA GLY A 183 -35.53 12.34 -12.41
C GLY A 183 -35.53 13.85 -12.58
N ALA A 184 -34.42 14.42 -13.03
CA ALA A 184 -34.26 15.86 -13.19
C ALA A 184 -35.25 16.49 -14.18
N TRP A 185 -35.83 15.75 -15.07
CA TRP A 185 -36.83 16.27 -16.02
C TRP A 185 -38.25 16.33 -15.44
N TYR A 186 -38.56 15.54 -14.40
CA TYR A 186 -39.83 15.65 -13.68
C TYR A 186 -39.94 16.95 -12.92
N THR A 187 -38.81 17.54 -12.50
CA THR A 187 -38.79 18.86 -11.84
C THR A 187 -38.87 20.03 -12.85
N HIS A 188 -39.02 19.75 -14.12
CA HIS A 188 -39.23 20.80 -15.12
C HIS A 188 -40.72 21.20 -15.17
N PRO A 189 -41.06 22.48 -15.09
CA PRO A 189 -42.47 22.92 -15.00
C PRO A 189 -43.34 22.59 -16.23
N HIS A 190 -42.73 22.30 -17.36
CA HIS A 190 -43.39 21.81 -18.54
C HIS A 190 -43.13 20.31 -18.76
N TYR A 191 -43.86 19.51 -18.02
CA TYR A 191 -43.78 18.05 -18.13
C TYR A 191 -44.35 17.57 -19.47
N GLY A 192 -43.65 16.70 -20.17
CA GLY A 192 -44.10 16.19 -21.47
C GLY A 192 -43.60 16.96 -22.68
N GLY A 193 -43.01 18.14 -22.55
CA GLY A 193 -42.35 18.89 -23.62
C GLY A 193 -42.36 20.41 -23.48
N ILE A 194 -41.36 21.04 -24.07
CA ILE A 194 -41.13 22.51 -24.04
C ILE A 194 -42.29 23.30 -24.72
N ASN A 195 -43.16 22.63 -25.43
CA ASN A 195 -44.23 23.25 -26.18
C ASN A 195 -45.59 23.25 -25.45
N SER A 196 -45.66 22.75 -24.23
CA SER A 196 -46.84 22.83 -23.39
C SER A 196 -47.00 24.27 -22.89
N THR A 197 -48.18 24.84 -23.10
CA THR A 197 -48.54 26.21 -22.64
C THR A 197 -49.01 26.25 -21.18
N ALA A 198 -49.31 25.11 -20.60
CA ALA A 198 -49.75 24.96 -19.22
C ALA A 198 -48.62 24.44 -18.35
N LEU A 199 -48.51 24.97 -17.12
CA LEU A 199 -47.62 24.47 -16.06
C LEU A 199 -48.32 23.26 -15.42
N ASP A 200 -47.71 22.08 -15.51
CA ASP A 200 -48.21 20.89 -14.80
C ASP A 200 -47.97 21.02 -13.31
N PRO A 201 -48.94 20.69 -12.44
CA PRO A 201 -48.76 20.68 -11.00
C PRO A 201 -47.64 19.78 -10.56
N TRP A 202 -46.99 20.16 -9.47
CA TRP A 202 -45.86 19.35 -8.92
C TRP A 202 -46.32 17.96 -8.50
N ASP A 203 -47.47 17.86 -7.85
CA ASP A 203 -47.98 16.58 -7.35
C ASP A 203 -48.20 15.57 -8.47
N ASP A 204 -48.72 16.00 -9.61
CA ASP A 204 -48.91 15.14 -10.79
C ASP A 204 -47.59 14.65 -11.36
N ARG A 205 -46.59 15.54 -11.44
CA ARG A 205 -45.26 15.22 -11.96
C ARG A 205 -44.50 14.28 -10.99
N PHE A 206 -44.67 14.51 -9.71
CA PHE A 206 -44.06 13.67 -8.68
C PHE A 206 -44.72 12.29 -8.62
N SER A 207 -46.04 12.21 -8.69
CA SER A 207 -46.77 10.95 -8.80
C SER A 207 -46.35 10.16 -10.06
N ALA A 208 -46.16 10.82 -11.20
CA ALA A 208 -45.67 10.19 -12.41
C ALA A 208 -44.26 9.66 -12.24
N TYR A 209 -43.38 10.36 -11.54
CA TYR A 209 -42.02 9.89 -11.22
C TYR A 209 -42.05 8.62 -10.38
N GLN A 210 -42.85 8.64 -9.30
CA GLN A 210 -43.01 7.49 -8.42
C GLN A 210 -43.54 6.26 -9.15
N ASP A 211 -44.58 6.43 -9.97
CA ASP A 211 -45.18 5.35 -10.77
C ASP A 211 -44.20 4.76 -11.78
N HIS A 212 -43.50 5.63 -12.52
CA HIS A 212 -42.57 5.16 -13.56
C HIS A 212 -41.37 4.41 -12.95
N LEU A 213 -40.79 4.92 -11.89
CA LEU A 213 -39.66 4.27 -11.24
C LEU A 213 -40.08 2.95 -10.58
N SER A 214 -41.23 2.93 -9.91
CA SER A 214 -41.78 1.71 -9.28
C SER A 214 -42.11 0.63 -10.32
N LYS A 215 -42.54 0.99 -11.52
CA LYS A 215 -42.79 0.03 -12.62
C LYS A 215 -41.48 -0.60 -13.12
N VAL A 216 -40.42 0.19 -13.23
CA VAL A 216 -39.09 -0.33 -13.62
C VAL A 216 -38.56 -1.25 -12.53
N ASP A 217 -38.66 -0.83 -11.27
CA ASP A 217 -38.22 -1.63 -10.13
C ASP A 217 -38.97 -2.95 -10.02
N LYS A 218 -40.31 -2.89 -10.13
CA LYS A 218 -41.14 -4.10 -10.09
C LYS A 218 -40.77 -5.08 -11.19
N PHE A 219 -40.56 -4.60 -12.43
CA PHE A 219 -40.13 -5.48 -13.50
C PHE A 219 -38.82 -6.21 -13.15
N ILE A 220 -37.85 -5.51 -12.56
CA ILE A 220 -36.59 -6.08 -12.15
C ILE A 220 -36.81 -7.08 -11.00
N GLY A 221 -37.58 -6.72 -9.97
CA GLY A 221 -37.89 -7.58 -8.84
C GLY A 221 -38.64 -8.85 -9.21
N ASP A 222 -39.62 -8.76 -10.13
CA ASP A 222 -40.41 -9.93 -10.58
C ASP A 222 -39.52 -10.93 -11.38
N ASN A 223 -38.40 -10.49 -11.94
CA ASN A 223 -37.56 -11.29 -12.83
C ASN A 223 -36.17 -11.62 -12.24
N THR A 224 -35.82 -11.08 -11.05
CA THR A 224 -34.54 -11.38 -10.39
C THR A 224 -34.80 -11.97 -9.02
N PRO A 225 -34.08 -13.04 -8.62
CA PRO A 225 -34.12 -13.51 -7.23
C PRO A 225 -33.67 -12.39 -6.28
N HIS A 226 -34.35 -12.30 -5.15
CA HIS A 226 -34.00 -11.43 -4.03
C HIS A 226 -32.69 -11.92 -3.36
N GLU A 227 -31.59 -11.76 -4.03
CA GLU A 227 -30.28 -11.93 -3.39
C GLU A 227 -29.80 -10.57 -2.89
N ASP A 228 -29.19 -10.58 -1.70
CA ASP A 228 -28.55 -9.40 -1.17
C ASP A 228 -27.45 -8.95 -2.13
N TRP A 229 -27.66 -7.86 -2.83
CA TRP A 229 -26.74 -7.30 -3.83
C TRP A 229 -25.33 -7.07 -3.31
N PHE A 230 -25.23 -6.83 -2.01
CA PHE A 230 -23.97 -6.55 -1.34
C PHE A 230 -23.50 -7.73 -0.49
N GLY A 231 -24.35 -8.71 -0.23
CA GLY A 231 -24.01 -9.92 0.50
C GLY A 231 -23.22 -10.94 -0.33
N ALA A 232 -23.34 -10.89 -1.65
CA ALA A 232 -22.65 -11.79 -2.57
C ALA A 232 -21.80 -11.07 -3.62
N PRO A 233 -20.91 -10.11 -3.25
CA PRO A 233 -20.04 -9.45 -4.21
C PRO A 233 -19.07 -10.43 -4.86
N MET A 234 -19.04 -11.65 -4.37
CA MET A 234 -18.08 -12.69 -4.67
C MET A 234 -18.71 -13.82 -5.49
N ASP A 235 -19.69 -13.52 -6.32
CA ASP A 235 -20.17 -14.49 -7.31
C ASP A 235 -18.96 -15.08 -8.05
N PRO A 236 -18.74 -16.41 -7.99
CA PRO A 236 -17.59 -17.03 -8.62
C PRO A 236 -17.52 -16.81 -10.14
N ARG A 237 -18.64 -16.48 -10.78
CA ARG A 237 -18.74 -16.34 -12.23
C ARG A 237 -18.45 -14.94 -12.73
N ASP A 238 -19.00 -13.92 -12.11
CA ASP A 238 -18.93 -12.55 -12.62
C ASP A 238 -18.74 -11.48 -11.53
N GLY A 239 -18.29 -11.85 -10.36
CA GLY A 239 -18.19 -10.92 -9.23
C GLY A 239 -19.60 -10.51 -8.78
N ILE A 240 -19.90 -9.21 -8.86
CA ILE A 240 -21.24 -8.70 -8.53
C ILE A 240 -22.29 -9.04 -9.64
N GLY A 241 -21.88 -9.64 -10.75
CA GLY A 241 -22.78 -10.06 -11.83
C GLY A 241 -23.20 -8.92 -12.75
N ASN A 242 -24.34 -9.08 -13.45
CA ASN A 242 -24.91 -8.07 -14.31
C ASN A 242 -25.66 -7.05 -13.44
N GLN A 243 -25.02 -5.93 -13.12
CA GLN A 243 -25.60 -4.98 -12.17
C GLN A 243 -26.40 -3.88 -12.84
N ILE A 244 -27.56 -3.60 -12.26
CA ILE A 244 -28.37 -2.42 -12.55
C ILE A 244 -28.23 -1.46 -11.37
N PHE A 245 -27.95 -0.19 -11.67
CA PHE A 245 -27.84 0.86 -10.67
C PHE A 245 -28.72 2.05 -11.04
N TYR A 246 -29.39 2.61 -10.07
CA TYR A 246 -30.10 3.88 -10.20
C TYR A 246 -29.35 4.98 -9.45
N ALA A 247 -29.07 6.10 -10.11
CA ALA A 247 -28.53 7.28 -9.45
C ALA A 247 -29.63 8.30 -9.19
N PRO A 248 -29.93 8.62 -7.92
CA PRO A 248 -30.85 9.69 -7.57
C PRO A 248 -30.46 11.01 -8.23
N PRO A 249 -31.45 11.87 -8.61
CA PRO A 249 -31.15 13.16 -9.21
C PRO A 249 -30.41 14.03 -8.22
N ALA A 250 -29.32 14.66 -8.66
CA ALA A 250 -28.61 15.66 -7.85
C ALA A 250 -29.36 17.00 -7.91
N GLY A 251 -29.38 17.75 -6.81
CA GLY A 251 -29.97 19.08 -6.77
C GLY A 251 -29.28 20.04 -7.74
N PRO A 252 -30.06 20.89 -8.46
CA PRO A 252 -29.46 21.88 -9.35
C PRO A 252 -28.74 22.98 -8.56
N ARG A 253 -27.68 23.51 -9.12
CA ARG A 253 -26.96 24.65 -8.55
C ARG A 253 -26.97 25.83 -9.48
N TYR A 254 -27.63 26.89 -9.11
CA TYR A 254 -27.71 28.13 -9.83
C TYR A 254 -26.88 29.21 -9.14
N LEU A 255 -26.05 29.91 -9.90
CA LEU A 255 -25.24 31.03 -9.46
C LEU A 255 -25.65 32.27 -10.25
N GLY A 256 -26.14 33.31 -9.58
CA GLY A 256 -26.49 34.58 -10.20
C GLY A 256 -27.85 35.14 -9.69
N ASN A 257 -28.10 36.44 -9.96
CA ASN A 257 -29.28 37.14 -9.48
C ASN A 257 -30.52 37.06 -10.41
N ASP A 258 -30.42 36.25 -11.48
CA ASP A 258 -31.54 36.09 -12.46
C ASP A 258 -32.62 35.13 -11.91
N THR A 259 -33.21 35.49 -10.78
CA THR A 259 -34.26 34.72 -10.09
C THR A 259 -35.48 34.49 -10.99
N GLU A 260 -35.89 35.47 -11.79
CA GLU A 260 -37.05 35.35 -12.70
C GLU A 260 -36.81 34.29 -13.82
N ARG A 261 -35.63 34.26 -14.44
CA ARG A 261 -35.30 33.23 -15.46
C ARG A 261 -35.17 31.82 -14.87
N ILE A 262 -34.75 31.75 -13.58
CA ILE A 262 -34.63 30.46 -12.88
C ILE A 262 -36.01 29.94 -12.53
N ILE A 263 -36.94 30.79 -12.18
CA ILE A 263 -38.32 30.41 -11.81
C ILE A 263 -39.12 29.94 -13.03
N ASP A 264 -38.97 30.61 -14.17
CA ASP A 264 -39.76 30.30 -15.38
C ASP A 264 -39.24 29.15 -16.22
N ARG A 265 -37.91 28.86 -16.19
CA ARG A 265 -37.26 27.87 -17.07
C ARG A 265 -36.33 26.89 -16.30
N GLY A 266 -36.10 27.12 -15.04
CA GLY A 266 -35.23 26.32 -14.18
C GLY A 266 -35.97 25.18 -13.51
N ARG A 267 -35.26 24.07 -13.28
CA ARG A 267 -35.76 23.01 -12.42
C ARG A 267 -35.64 23.45 -10.97
N ARG A 268 -36.62 23.14 -10.17
CA ARG A 268 -36.67 23.60 -8.77
C ARG A 268 -35.85 22.69 -7.87
N ALA A 269 -34.93 23.27 -7.11
CA ALA A 269 -34.09 22.51 -6.19
C ALA A 269 -34.92 21.82 -5.08
N GLN A 270 -35.99 22.50 -4.60
CA GLN A 270 -36.87 21.95 -3.58
C GLN A 270 -37.57 20.66 -4.05
N GLU A 271 -38.04 20.63 -5.26
CA GLU A 271 -38.69 19.45 -5.87
C GLU A 271 -37.71 18.25 -5.96
N VAL A 272 -36.42 18.51 -6.23
CA VAL A 272 -35.39 17.45 -6.20
C VAL A 272 -35.15 16.92 -4.79
N ILE A 273 -35.18 17.81 -3.78
CA ILE A 273 -35.03 17.40 -2.38
C ILE A 273 -36.19 16.49 -1.96
N GLU A 274 -37.43 16.86 -2.30
CA GLU A 274 -38.61 16.03 -2.01
C GLU A 274 -38.54 14.65 -2.71
N MET A 275 -38.00 14.59 -3.93
CA MET A 275 -37.73 13.31 -4.62
C MET A 275 -36.68 12.50 -3.87
N GLN A 276 -35.61 13.13 -3.39
CA GLN A 276 -34.55 12.46 -2.66
C GLN A 276 -35.05 11.95 -1.31
N ASP A 277 -35.83 12.75 -0.58
CA ASP A 277 -36.44 12.37 0.70
C ASP A 277 -37.33 11.14 0.54
N TRP A 278 -38.17 11.13 -0.49
CA TRP A 278 -39.00 9.96 -0.80
C TRP A 278 -38.18 8.72 -1.17
N LEU A 279 -37.10 8.88 -1.96
CA LEU A 279 -36.21 7.77 -2.30
C LEU A 279 -35.50 7.22 -1.05
N LEU A 280 -35.07 8.08 -0.13
CA LEU A 280 -34.45 7.66 1.12
C LEU A 280 -35.44 6.91 2.03
N GLU A 281 -36.70 7.38 2.11
CA GLU A 281 -37.75 6.71 2.90
C GLU A 281 -38.09 5.32 2.34
N LYS A 282 -38.04 5.18 1.00
CA LYS A 282 -38.47 3.97 0.30
C LYS A 282 -37.30 3.11 -0.18
N GLU A 283 -36.05 3.43 0.16
CA GLU A 283 -34.88 2.74 -0.36
C GLU A 283 -34.91 1.22 -0.12
N ASP A 284 -35.37 0.80 1.07
CA ASP A 284 -35.44 -0.61 1.44
C ASP A 284 -36.54 -1.39 0.72
N ASP A 285 -37.53 -0.69 0.11
CA ASP A 285 -38.63 -1.27 -0.64
C ASP A 285 -38.24 -1.54 -2.11
N PHE A 286 -37.10 -0.97 -2.58
CA PHE A 286 -36.65 -1.09 -3.96
C PHE A 286 -35.69 -2.26 -4.18
N ASN A 287 -35.83 -2.92 -5.32
CA ASN A 287 -34.91 -3.98 -5.77
C ASN A 287 -33.65 -3.43 -6.46
N ILE A 288 -33.71 -2.18 -6.97
CA ILE A 288 -32.58 -1.54 -7.63
C ILE A 288 -31.72 -0.80 -6.60
N PRO A 289 -30.42 -1.07 -6.50
CA PRO A 289 -29.54 -0.33 -5.61
C PRO A 289 -29.35 1.12 -6.07
N PHE A 290 -29.53 2.06 -5.13
CA PHE A 290 -29.36 3.48 -5.36
C PHE A 290 -27.91 3.91 -5.11
N VAL A 291 -27.31 4.65 -6.06
CA VAL A 291 -25.94 5.15 -5.93
C VAL A 291 -25.95 6.60 -5.46
N TRP A 292 -26.17 6.79 -4.16
CA TRP A 292 -26.23 8.09 -3.50
C TRP A 292 -24.94 8.88 -3.62
N SER A 293 -23.81 8.20 -3.59
CA SER A 293 -22.50 8.84 -3.73
C SER A 293 -22.36 9.69 -5.00
N ILE A 294 -23.05 9.33 -6.09
CA ILE A 294 -23.06 10.11 -7.34
C ILE A 294 -23.85 11.43 -7.18
N ALA A 295 -24.93 11.42 -6.39
CA ALA A 295 -25.70 12.62 -6.09
C ALA A 295 -24.95 13.48 -5.05
N ASN A 296 -24.49 12.87 -3.96
CA ASN A 296 -23.85 13.57 -2.83
C ASN A 296 -22.49 14.18 -3.18
N LEU A 297 -21.81 13.65 -4.19
CA LEU A 297 -20.51 14.13 -4.68
C LEU A 297 -20.49 15.62 -5.03
N VAL A 298 -21.61 16.18 -5.45
CA VAL A 298 -21.73 17.58 -5.90
C VAL A 298 -22.32 18.51 -4.83
N GLU A 299 -22.79 17.96 -3.73
CA GLU A 299 -23.41 18.72 -2.66
C GLU A 299 -22.44 19.72 -2.04
N GLY A 300 -22.92 20.98 -1.84
CA GLY A 300 -22.14 22.04 -1.24
C GLY A 300 -20.93 22.55 -2.05
N GLN A 301 -20.77 22.14 -3.32
CA GLN A 301 -19.59 22.45 -4.13
C GLN A 301 -19.93 23.33 -5.34
N ASP A 302 -19.63 24.62 -5.29
CA ASP A 302 -19.98 25.56 -6.38
C ASP A 302 -19.10 25.42 -7.62
N LYS A 303 -17.81 25.17 -7.46
CA LYS A 303 -16.83 25.14 -8.57
C LYS A 303 -16.87 23.87 -9.41
N ILE A 304 -17.64 22.89 -9.00
CA ILE A 304 -17.79 21.59 -9.67
C ILE A 304 -18.67 21.67 -10.90
N TRP A 305 -19.59 22.63 -10.96
CA TRP A 305 -20.58 22.79 -11.99
C TRP A 305 -19.99 23.42 -13.24
N ARG A 306 -20.48 22.96 -14.39
CA ARG A 306 -20.07 23.45 -15.71
C ARG A 306 -20.88 24.66 -16.15
N ASP A 307 -22.17 24.66 -15.88
CA ASP A 307 -23.15 25.62 -16.40
C ASP A 307 -24.12 26.17 -15.34
N PRO A 308 -23.61 26.66 -14.22
CA PRO A 308 -24.46 27.13 -13.11
C PRO A 308 -25.33 28.34 -13.46
N LEU A 309 -25.01 29.03 -14.58
CA LEU A 309 -25.78 30.16 -15.11
C LEU A 309 -26.84 29.75 -16.14
N ARG A 310 -26.91 28.46 -16.49
CA ARG A 310 -27.84 27.93 -17.50
C ARG A 310 -28.77 26.86 -16.96
N THR A 311 -28.29 25.62 -16.95
CA THR A 311 -29.09 24.47 -16.54
C THR A 311 -28.89 24.04 -15.12
N GLY A 312 -27.78 24.39 -14.53
CA GLY A 312 -27.43 24.05 -13.15
C GLY A 312 -27.26 22.56 -12.86
N PHE A 313 -27.34 21.67 -13.86
CA PHE A 313 -27.26 20.21 -13.65
C PHE A 313 -25.99 19.55 -14.17
N HIS A 314 -25.26 20.21 -15.07
CA HIS A 314 -24.08 19.58 -15.66
C HIS A 314 -22.82 19.87 -14.87
N VAL A 315 -22.11 18.79 -14.54
CA VAL A 315 -20.82 18.85 -13.88
C VAL A 315 -19.68 18.98 -14.88
N LYS A 316 -18.51 19.41 -14.41
CA LYS A 316 -17.27 19.39 -15.19
C LYS A 316 -16.91 17.95 -15.57
N PHE A 317 -16.20 17.80 -16.69
CA PHE A 317 -15.95 16.48 -17.28
C PHE A 317 -15.20 15.52 -16.34
N HIS A 318 -14.16 15.99 -15.63
CA HIS A 318 -13.42 15.16 -14.67
C HIS A 318 -14.30 14.66 -13.51
N ILE A 319 -15.40 15.36 -13.19
CA ILE A 319 -16.37 14.88 -12.21
C ILE A 319 -17.25 13.78 -12.80
N ALA A 320 -17.58 13.87 -14.10
CA ALA A 320 -18.25 12.77 -14.78
C ALA A 320 -17.36 11.52 -14.88
N GLU A 321 -16.05 11.68 -15.07
CA GLU A 321 -15.08 10.57 -15.02
C GLU A 321 -15.01 9.95 -13.62
N LEU A 322 -15.09 10.76 -12.56
CA LEU A 322 -15.17 10.23 -11.19
C LEU A 322 -16.46 9.45 -10.96
N ARG A 323 -17.60 9.94 -11.41
CA ARG A 323 -18.88 9.19 -11.38
C ARG A 323 -18.78 7.85 -12.11
N ALA A 324 -18.14 7.83 -13.27
CA ALA A 324 -17.88 6.61 -14.01
C ALA A 324 -16.98 5.64 -13.21
N ASN A 325 -15.92 6.16 -12.57
CA ASN A 325 -15.07 5.35 -11.72
C ASN A 325 -15.79 4.77 -10.49
N ILE A 326 -16.71 5.51 -9.87
CA ILE A 326 -17.56 4.98 -8.79
C ILE A 326 -18.33 3.76 -9.24
N LEU A 327 -19.05 3.84 -10.36
CA LEU A 327 -19.80 2.72 -10.92
C LEU A 327 -18.91 1.54 -11.28
N LEU A 328 -17.77 1.79 -11.90
CA LEU A 328 -16.82 0.75 -12.28
C LEU A 328 -16.21 0.07 -11.05
N ASN A 329 -15.98 0.80 -9.96
CA ASN A 329 -15.55 0.18 -8.70
C ASN A 329 -16.61 -0.77 -8.14
N MET A 330 -17.88 -0.37 -8.15
CA MET A 330 -18.97 -1.22 -7.69
C MET A 330 -19.13 -2.47 -8.57
N ARG A 331 -19.00 -2.31 -9.88
CA ARG A 331 -19.25 -3.40 -10.86
C ARG A 331 -18.07 -4.36 -11.01
N CYS A 332 -16.85 -3.86 -11.01
CA CYS A 332 -15.71 -4.58 -11.55
C CYS A 332 -14.65 -5.00 -10.53
N ASN A 333 -14.60 -4.39 -9.34
CA ASN A 333 -13.50 -4.64 -8.41
C ASN A 333 -13.38 -6.12 -8.03
N ALA A 334 -14.47 -6.73 -7.60
CA ALA A 334 -14.47 -8.13 -7.17
C ALA A 334 -14.02 -9.08 -8.29
N LYS A 335 -14.52 -8.89 -9.51
CA LYS A 335 -14.15 -9.70 -10.67
C LYS A 335 -12.67 -9.58 -11.02
N LEU A 336 -12.17 -8.35 -11.09
CA LEU A 336 -10.78 -8.10 -11.48
C LEU A 336 -9.78 -8.53 -10.41
N ASP A 337 -10.14 -8.49 -9.13
CA ASP A 337 -9.28 -8.97 -8.06
C ASP A 337 -9.14 -10.49 -8.05
N ARG A 338 -10.13 -11.21 -8.57
CA ARG A 338 -10.02 -12.66 -8.78
C ARG A 338 -9.11 -13.03 -9.95
N MET A 339 -8.99 -12.15 -10.93
CA MET A 339 -8.14 -12.35 -12.11
C MET A 339 -6.70 -11.90 -11.92
N LYS A 340 -6.42 -11.12 -10.89
CA LYS A 340 -5.12 -10.50 -10.67
C LYS A 340 -4.54 -10.94 -9.33
N PRO A 341 -3.36 -11.57 -9.34
CA PRO A 341 -2.64 -11.81 -8.10
C PRO A 341 -2.21 -10.49 -7.47
N TYR A 342 -1.74 -10.56 -6.22
CA TYR A 342 -1.12 -9.43 -5.54
C TYR A 342 -0.12 -8.68 -6.45
N PRO A 343 0.01 -7.35 -6.34
CA PRO A 343 -0.69 -6.48 -5.39
C PRO A 343 -2.09 -6.09 -5.83
N TYR A 344 -3.03 -6.09 -4.90
CA TYR A 344 -4.37 -5.59 -5.14
C TYR A 344 -4.34 -4.06 -5.12
N SER A 345 -4.93 -3.44 -6.11
CA SER A 345 -5.07 -1.97 -6.17
C SER A 345 -6.46 -1.49 -5.75
N ARG A 346 -7.35 -2.43 -5.42
CA ARG A 346 -8.76 -2.22 -5.14
C ARG A 346 -9.08 -2.63 -3.73
N THR A 347 -9.82 -1.82 -2.99
CA THR A 347 -10.19 -2.12 -1.61
C THR A 347 -11.68 -1.96 -1.34
N CYS A 348 -12.42 -1.37 -2.28
CA CYS A 348 -13.86 -1.30 -2.24
C CYS A 348 -14.47 -2.51 -2.96
N CYS A 349 -15.62 -3.00 -2.50
CA CYS A 349 -16.37 -4.11 -3.11
C CYS A 349 -15.50 -5.36 -3.37
N THR A 350 -14.62 -5.71 -2.44
CA THR A 350 -13.74 -6.88 -2.59
C THR A 350 -13.44 -7.55 -1.24
N ASP A 351 -13.20 -8.86 -1.28
CA ASP A 351 -12.69 -9.65 -0.15
C ASP A 351 -11.18 -9.96 -0.28
N TYR A 352 -10.49 -9.26 -1.15
CA TYR A 352 -9.10 -9.51 -1.55
C TYR A 352 -8.91 -10.80 -2.38
N GLY A 353 -9.96 -11.25 -3.07
CA GLY A 353 -9.90 -12.35 -4.00
C GLY A 353 -9.80 -13.73 -3.37
N VAL A 354 -9.57 -14.74 -4.19
CA VAL A 354 -9.36 -16.12 -3.74
C VAL A 354 -7.97 -16.25 -3.16
N LYS A 355 -7.90 -16.59 -1.87
CA LYS A 355 -6.64 -16.74 -1.16
C LYS A 355 -5.96 -18.06 -1.50
N PRO A 356 -4.65 -18.06 -1.85
CA PRO A 356 -3.92 -19.28 -2.12
C PRO A 356 -3.89 -20.23 -0.93
N LEU A 357 -3.90 -21.53 -1.19
CA LEU A 357 -3.87 -22.56 -0.14
C LEU A 357 -2.65 -22.41 0.78
N VAL A 358 -1.50 -22.04 0.23
CA VAL A 358 -0.27 -21.80 0.99
C VAL A 358 -0.47 -20.67 2.00
N GLN A 359 -1.03 -19.52 1.56
CA GLN A 359 -1.31 -18.39 2.44
C GLN A 359 -2.28 -18.78 3.56
N LEU A 360 -3.40 -19.46 3.23
CA LEU A 360 -4.35 -19.95 4.23
C LEU A 360 -3.71 -20.91 5.23
N SER A 361 -2.86 -21.83 4.74
CA SER A 361 -2.17 -22.80 5.58
C SER A 361 -1.19 -22.13 6.55
N VAL A 362 -0.39 -21.17 6.09
CA VAL A 362 0.56 -20.47 6.98
C VAL A 362 -0.16 -19.57 7.98
N VAL A 363 -1.26 -18.93 7.60
CA VAL A 363 -2.08 -18.12 8.53
C VAL A 363 -2.73 -19.02 9.58
N ALA A 364 -3.36 -20.12 9.19
CA ALA A 364 -3.96 -21.08 10.12
C ALA A 364 -2.91 -21.67 11.08
N PHE A 365 -1.76 -22.10 10.55
CA PHE A 365 -0.63 -22.53 11.36
C PHE A 365 -0.17 -21.45 12.34
N GLY A 366 -0.08 -20.19 11.87
CA GLY A 366 0.31 -19.06 12.70
C GLY A 366 -0.65 -18.83 13.87
N ILE A 367 -1.96 -18.94 13.65
CA ILE A 367 -2.98 -18.81 14.71
C ILE A 367 -2.80 -19.91 15.76
N VAL A 368 -2.70 -21.17 15.33
CA VAL A 368 -2.52 -22.32 16.22
C VAL A 368 -1.21 -22.20 16.99
N TYR A 369 -0.13 -21.84 16.32
CA TYR A 369 1.17 -21.67 16.94
C TYR A 369 1.17 -20.53 17.98
N LEU A 370 0.55 -19.39 17.67
CA LEU A 370 0.44 -18.27 18.63
C LEU A 370 -0.38 -18.66 19.85
N ALA A 371 -1.51 -19.37 19.66
CA ALA A 371 -2.31 -19.89 20.77
C ALA A 371 -1.51 -20.85 21.65
N ALA A 372 -0.73 -21.75 21.05
CA ALA A 372 0.14 -22.67 21.79
C ALA A 372 1.23 -21.90 22.57
N CYS A 373 1.82 -20.85 21.98
CA CYS A 373 2.78 -19.98 22.69
C CYS A 373 2.14 -19.28 23.90
N ILE A 374 0.91 -18.78 23.76
CA ILE A 374 0.16 -18.16 24.86
C ILE A 374 -0.06 -19.18 25.98
N ILE A 375 -0.58 -20.37 25.66
CA ILE A 375 -0.83 -21.42 26.65
C ILE A 375 0.46 -21.82 27.38
N CYS A 376 1.55 -22.10 26.64
CA CYS A 376 2.82 -22.48 27.24
C CYS A 376 3.39 -21.37 28.14
N GLU A 377 3.30 -20.12 27.72
CA GLU A 377 3.77 -18.98 28.52
C GLU A 377 2.96 -18.79 29.80
N VAL A 378 1.64 -18.95 29.73
CA VAL A 378 0.75 -18.91 30.92
C VAL A 378 1.08 -20.06 31.88
N LEU A 379 1.27 -21.27 31.37
CA LEU A 379 1.68 -22.43 32.20
C LEU A 379 3.07 -22.22 32.85
N ASP A 380 4.01 -21.59 32.15
CA ASP A 380 5.32 -21.25 32.68
C ASP A 380 5.25 -20.13 33.73
N MET A 381 4.31 -19.17 33.58
CA MET A 381 4.03 -18.16 34.61
C MET A 381 3.43 -18.78 35.87
N PHE A 382 2.47 -19.70 35.74
CA PHE A 382 1.91 -20.42 36.89
C PHE A 382 2.95 -21.32 37.61
N ALA A 383 3.89 -21.86 36.86
CA ALA A 383 4.96 -22.69 37.40
C ALA A 383 6.18 -21.85 37.92
N ASP A 384 6.07 -20.54 37.97
CA ASP A 384 7.08 -19.55 38.36
C ASP A 384 8.46 -19.78 37.70
N ARG A 385 8.46 -20.24 36.44
CA ARG A 385 9.69 -20.47 35.66
C ARG A 385 10.31 -19.13 35.20
N SER A 386 11.64 -19.11 35.16
CA SER A 386 12.31 -17.93 34.64
C SER A 386 12.12 -17.77 33.12
N PRO A 387 12.08 -16.52 32.58
CA PRO A 387 11.97 -16.28 31.14
C PRO A 387 13.11 -16.92 30.32
N ASP A 388 14.25 -17.13 30.95
CA ASP A 388 15.44 -17.67 30.31
C ASP A 388 15.42 -19.22 30.21
N GLN A 389 14.48 -19.89 30.95
CA GLN A 389 14.27 -21.34 30.94
C GLN A 389 12.83 -21.73 30.71
N PRO A 390 12.26 -21.44 29.48
CA PRO A 390 10.91 -21.85 29.16
C PRO A 390 10.80 -23.38 29.05
N ARG A 391 9.60 -23.93 29.28
CA ARG A 391 9.32 -25.36 29.11
C ARG A 391 9.66 -25.84 27.68
N PHE A 392 9.31 -25.04 26.69
CA PHE A 392 9.62 -25.31 25.28
C PHE A 392 10.31 -24.08 24.65
N LYS A 393 11.51 -24.26 24.12
CA LYS A 393 12.33 -23.16 23.56
C LYS A 393 11.68 -22.45 22.37
N LEU A 394 10.86 -23.13 21.58
CA LEU A 394 10.17 -22.54 20.44
C LEU A 394 8.73 -22.12 20.77
N LEU A 395 8.08 -22.72 21.78
CA LEU A 395 6.70 -22.39 22.16
C LEU A 395 6.68 -21.44 23.36
N ASN A 396 7.13 -20.23 23.16
CA ASN A 396 7.11 -19.15 24.15
C ASN A 396 6.84 -17.81 23.49
N MET A 397 6.49 -16.80 24.26
CA MET A 397 6.16 -15.48 23.70
C MET A 397 7.36 -14.75 23.11
N GLN A 398 8.61 -15.11 23.43
CA GLN A 398 9.78 -14.53 22.76
C GLN A 398 9.83 -14.95 21.29
N ALA A 399 9.49 -16.19 20.96
CA ALA A 399 9.34 -16.63 19.58
C ALA A 399 7.98 -16.22 18.98
N GLY A 400 6.90 -16.28 19.76
CA GLY A 400 5.54 -15.97 19.38
C GLY A 400 5.32 -14.53 18.89
N CYS A 401 6.11 -13.55 19.37
CA CYS A 401 6.02 -12.15 18.94
C CYS A 401 6.27 -11.95 17.44
N LEU A 402 7.10 -12.77 16.81
CA LEU A 402 7.27 -12.74 15.35
C LEU A 402 5.96 -13.13 14.66
N VAL A 403 5.35 -14.24 15.06
CA VAL A 403 4.10 -14.72 14.46
C VAL A 403 2.93 -13.78 14.75
N LEU A 404 2.89 -13.20 15.95
CA LEU A 404 1.93 -12.14 16.27
C LEU A 404 2.01 -10.96 15.29
N ALA A 405 3.22 -10.47 15.01
CA ALA A 405 3.42 -9.39 14.05
C ALA A 405 3.01 -9.77 12.62
N LEU A 406 3.31 -11.03 12.18
CA LEU A 406 2.91 -11.53 10.88
C LEU A 406 1.38 -11.61 10.75
N LEU A 407 0.68 -12.11 11.76
CA LEU A 407 -0.78 -12.14 11.81
C LEU A 407 -1.37 -10.73 11.85
N MET A 408 -0.77 -9.81 12.63
CA MET A 408 -1.21 -8.41 12.63
C MET A 408 -1.10 -7.78 11.23
N CYS A 409 0.01 -7.99 10.53
CA CYS A 409 0.17 -7.52 9.15
C CYS A 409 -0.90 -8.10 8.22
N TYR A 410 -1.15 -9.42 8.31
CA TYR A 410 -2.14 -10.09 7.48
C TYR A 410 -3.55 -9.54 7.73
N TYR A 411 -4.00 -9.50 8.97
CA TYR A 411 -5.36 -9.06 9.28
C TYR A 411 -5.58 -7.57 9.05
N ALA A 412 -4.58 -6.73 9.29
CA ALA A 412 -4.68 -5.30 9.06
C ALA A 412 -4.75 -4.94 7.56
N ASP A 413 -3.91 -5.56 6.74
CA ASP A 413 -3.72 -5.15 5.35
C ASP A 413 -4.38 -6.09 4.33
N ARG A 414 -4.45 -7.42 4.61
CA ARG A 414 -5.01 -8.42 3.68
C ARG A 414 -6.45 -8.81 3.96
N THR A 415 -7.11 -8.08 4.84
CA THR A 415 -8.55 -8.23 5.13
C THR A 415 -9.20 -6.86 5.21
N GLN A 416 -10.53 -6.84 5.34
CA GLN A 416 -11.29 -5.61 5.59
C GLN A 416 -11.38 -5.24 7.09
N MET A 417 -10.52 -5.84 7.95
CA MET A 417 -10.53 -5.57 9.39
C MET A 417 -10.24 -4.11 9.73
N MET A 418 -9.28 -3.52 9.02
CA MET A 418 -8.99 -2.09 9.10
C MET A 418 -9.50 -1.38 7.86
N ALA A 419 -10.05 -0.20 8.05
CA ALA A 419 -10.38 0.70 6.97
C ALA A 419 -9.10 1.22 6.27
N LYS A 420 -9.24 1.63 5.01
CA LYS A 420 -8.14 2.14 4.19
C LYS A 420 -8.45 3.52 3.66
N GLY A 421 -7.46 4.40 3.71
CA GLY A 421 -7.57 5.77 3.24
C GLY A 421 -6.41 6.18 2.35
N SER A 422 -6.68 7.10 1.44
CA SER A 422 -5.64 7.68 0.58
C SER A 422 -4.70 8.55 1.38
N LYS A 423 -3.43 8.57 0.99
CA LYS A 423 -2.45 9.52 1.52
C LYS A 423 -2.78 10.92 1.05
N LEU A 424 -2.85 11.86 1.98
CA LEU A 424 -3.05 13.27 1.68
C LEU A 424 -1.78 14.04 2.06
N TRP A 425 -1.03 14.48 1.04
CA TRP A 425 0.18 15.25 1.25
C TRP A 425 -0.13 16.68 1.68
N GLN A 426 0.34 17.06 2.87
CA GLN A 426 0.36 18.42 3.37
C GLN A 426 1.66 18.67 4.12
N LEU A 427 2.35 19.78 3.79
CA LEU A 427 3.62 20.15 4.44
C LEU A 427 3.43 20.35 5.96
N LYS A 428 2.28 20.89 6.38
CA LYS A 428 1.95 21.08 7.80
C LYS A 428 1.92 19.77 8.59
N ASP A 429 1.45 18.66 7.99
CA ASP A 429 1.39 17.36 8.64
C ASP A 429 2.81 16.79 8.84
N LEU A 430 3.68 16.93 7.84
CA LEU A 430 5.08 16.54 7.96
C LEU A 430 5.76 17.31 9.10
N VAL A 431 5.60 18.62 9.14
CA VAL A 431 6.21 19.47 10.18
C VAL A 431 5.65 19.13 11.56
N ALA A 432 4.31 18.97 11.68
CA ALA A 432 3.65 18.63 12.93
C ALA A 432 4.13 17.30 13.52
N LEU A 433 4.50 16.32 12.68
CA LEU A 433 5.04 15.03 13.13
C LEU A 433 6.55 15.10 13.40
N CYS A 434 7.30 15.90 12.65
CA CYS A 434 8.75 16.04 12.88
C CYS A 434 9.07 16.76 14.20
N ILE A 435 8.29 17.77 14.58
CA ILE A 435 8.53 18.55 15.81
C ILE A 435 8.59 17.67 17.07
N PRO A 436 7.57 16.85 17.40
CA PRO A 436 7.62 15.99 18.60
C PRO A 436 8.74 14.96 18.53
N CYS A 437 9.05 14.42 17.35
CA CYS A 437 10.17 13.48 17.20
C CYS A 437 11.52 14.15 17.49
N ILE A 438 11.73 15.37 17.01
CA ILE A 438 12.93 16.16 17.29
C ILE A 438 12.98 16.51 18.78
N ALA A 439 11.86 16.90 19.38
CA ALA A 439 11.78 17.20 20.82
C ALA A 439 12.17 15.97 21.67
N ILE A 440 11.66 14.78 21.33
CA ILE A 440 12.03 13.51 21.98
C ILE A 440 13.53 13.21 21.79
N MET A 441 14.05 13.43 20.58
CA MET A 441 15.46 13.25 20.27
C MET A 441 16.32 14.11 21.19
N LEU A 442 16.01 15.41 21.32
CA LEU A 442 16.76 16.36 22.15
C LEU A 442 16.60 16.04 23.65
N ALA A 443 15.40 15.75 24.12
CA ALA A 443 15.13 15.45 25.53
C ALA A 443 15.82 14.18 26.03
N THR A 444 16.14 13.26 25.13
CA THR A 444 16.77 11.98 25.48
C THR A 444 18.28 11.93 25.25
N ILE A 445 18.92 13.07 25.00
CA ILE A 445 20.39 13.17 24.86
C ILE A 445 21.05 12.78 26.18
N ARG A 446 22.00 11.86 26.12
CA ARG A 446 22.79 11.39 27.27
C ARG A 446 24.25 11.21 26.88
N ARG A 447 25.15 11.42 27.86
CA ARG A 447 26.57 11.10 27.72
C ARG A 447 26.76 9.58 27.78
N ILE A 448 27.54 9.05 26.86
CA ILE A 448 27.90 7.63 26.87
C ILE A 448 28.86 7.41 28.04
N LYS A 449 28.55 6.45 28.93
CA LYS A 449 29.46 6.02 29.97
C LYS A 449 30.61 5.24 29.33
N SER A 450 31.83 5.65 29.55
CA SER A 450 33.02 4.90 29.13
C SER A 450 33.11 3.59 29.89
N PRO A 451 33.47 2.46 29.29
CA PRO A 451 33.64 1.18 29.94
C PRO A 451 35.05 1.07 30.62
N VAL A 452 35.63 2.15 31.07
CA VAL A 452 36.92 2.08 31.77
C VAL A 452 36.66 1.60 33.21
N PRO A 453 37.35 0.54 33.70
CA PRO A 453 37.28 0.12 35.10
C PRO A 453 37.77 1.25 36.03
N GLU A 454 37.08 1.42 37.16
CA GLU A 454 37.32 2.48 38.12
C GLU A 454 38.71 2.39 38.82
N ASP A 455 39.51 1.35 38.55
CA ASP A 455 40.71 1.01 39.28
C ASP A 455 42.05 1.52 38.71
N LEU A 456 42.07 2.27 37.65
CA LEU A 456 43.32 2.84 37.14
C LEU A 456 43.29 4.38 37.20
N SER A 457 43.89 4.89 38.27
CA SER A 457 44.32 6.28 38.41
C SER A 457 45.50 6.58 37.48
N VAL A 458 45.19 6.78 36.19
CA VAL A 458 46.14 7.32 35.22
C VAL A 458 45.45 8.49 34.57
N ASP A 459 46.19 9.60 34.47
CA ASP A 459 45.84 10.91 33.93
C ASP A 459 44.63 10.91 33.02
N ILE A 460 43.55 11.58 33.46
CA ILE A 460 42.28 11.75 32.80
C ILE A 460 42.48 12.54 31.52
N GLN A 461 43.10 11.93 30.56
CA GLN A 461 42.88 12.29 29.19
C GLN A 461 41.52 11.70 28.85
N GLU A 462 40.48 12.56 28.79
CA GLU A 462 39.08 12.26 28.48
C GLU A 462 39.01 11.11 27.49
N SER A 463 38.54 9.93 27.93
CA SER A 463 38.32 8.77 27.06
C SER A 463 37.17 9.07 26.12
N ASN A 464 37.50 9.81 25.05
CA ASN A 464 36.54 10.12 24.02
C ASN A 464 36.09 8.83 23.28
N GLN A 465 34.80 8.74 22.97
CA GLN A 465 34.25 7.65 22.20
C GLN A 465 34.99 7.45 20.88
N LEU A 466 35.08 6.19 20.45
CA LEU A 466 35.68 5.82 19.18
C LEU A 466 34.93 6.46 17.99
N PHE A 467 35.61 6.64 16.87
CA PHE A 467 35.04 7.10 15.61
C PHE A 467 33.91 6.16 15.17
N LEU A 468 32.73 6.71 14.87
CA LEU A 468 31.52 5.97 14.50
C LEU A 468 31.23 4.77 15.43
N SER A 469 31.19 5.04 16.75
CA SER A 469 30.83 4.04 17.76
C SER A 469 29.42 3.48 17.48
N ARG A 470 29.12 2.31 18.05
CA ARG A 470 27.82 1.64 17.84
C ARG A 470 26.64 2.53 18.24
N ASP A 471 26.76 3.23 19.36
CA ASP A 471 25.68 4.13 19.83
C ASP A 471 25.46 5.29 18.86
N GLN A 472 26.51 5.83 18.24
CA GLN A 472 26.40 6.85 17.22
C GLN A 472 25.74 6.32 15.94
N THR A 473 26.11 5.13 15.48
CA THR A 473 25.53 4.52 14.29
C THR A 473 24.08 4.11 14.49
N ASP A 474 23.74 3.61 15.70
CA ASP A 474 22.34 3.28 16.04
C ASP A 474 21.49 4.57 16.16
N GLU A 475 22.01 5.65 16.77
CA GLU A 475 21.34 6.97 16.76
C GLU A 475 21.11 7.47 15.33
N TRP A 476 22.11 7.35 14.47
CA TRP A 476 22.02 7.76 13.08
C TRP A 476 20.92 6.99 12.32
N LYS A 477 20.86 5.67 12.46
CA LYS A 477 19.74 4.87 11.91
C LYS A 477 18.40 5.33 12.46
N GLY A 478 18.32 5.64 13.74
CA GLY A 478 17.05 5.99 14.39
C GLY A 478 16.44 7.28 13.85
N TRP A 479 17.24 8.36 13.73
CA TRP A 479 16.67 9.60 13.21
C TRP A 479 16.36 9.54 11.70
N MET A 480 17.12 8.78 10.91
CA MET A 480 16.75 8.49 9.53
C MET A 480 15.43 7.73 9.46
N GLN A 481 15.26 6.75 10.35
CA GLN A 481 14.08 5.89 10.35
C GLN A 481 12.81 6.66 10.70
N PHE A 482 12.81 7.50 11.74
CA PHE A 482 11.58 8.26 12.04
C PHE A 482 11.20 9.19 10.88
N PHE A 483 12.18 9.81 10.23
CA PHE A 483 11.91 10.65 9.09
C PHE A 483 11.32 9.87 7.91
N ILE A 484 11.88 8.69 7.61
CA ILE A 484 11.34 7.78 6.58
C ILE A 484 9.90 7.40 6.90
N LEU A 485 9.61 7.00 8.15
CA LEU A 485 8.25 6.63 8.59
C LEU A 485 7.25 7.77 8.36
N ILE A 486 7.60 8.99 8.77
CA ILE A 486 6.76 10.18 8.59
C ILE A 486 6.51 10.48 7.10
N CYS A 487 7.57 10.44 6.28
CA CYS A 487 7.44 10.70 4.84
C CYS A 487 6.53 9.68 4.15
N TYR A 488 6.65 8.40 4.47
CA TYR A 488 5.78 7.37 3.89
C TYR A 488 4.33 7.54 4.33
N TRP A 489 4.09 7.85 5.60
CA TRP A 489 2.72 8.02 6.12
C TRP A 489 2.05 9.28 5.58
N THR A 490 2.78 10.40 5.47
CA THR A 490 2.24 11.65 4.93
C THR A 490 2.10 11.65 3.42
N GLY A 491 2.71 10.67 2.72
CA GLY A 491 2.74 10.64 1.26
C GLY A 491 3.59 11.76 0.66
N ALA A 492 4.66 12.15 1.33
CA ALA A 492 5.56 13.21 0.88
C ALA A 492 6.23 12.87 -0.45
N GLN A 493 5.89 13.61 -1.51
CA GLN A 493 6.33 13.36 -2.89
C GLN A 493 7.15 14.50 -3.50
N GLY A 494 7.50 15.53 -2.75
CA GLY A 494 8.30 16.67 -3.25
C GLY A 494 9.71 16.23 -3.67
N GLY A 495 10.25 16.83 -4.75
CA GLY A 495 11.57 16.47 -5.29
C GLY A 495 12.69 16.52 -4.25
N SER A 496 12.73 17.56 -3.40
CA SER A 496 13.73 17.71 -2.33
C SER A 496 13.57 16.63 -1.24
N ILE A 497 12.34 16.22 -0.91
CA ILE A 497 12.08 15.17 0.09
C ILE A 497 12.52 13.81 -0.47
N TYR A 498 12.26 13.54 -1.74
CA TYR A 498 12.75 12.35 -2.41
C TYR A 498 14.27 12.25 -2.36
N VAL A 499 14.98 13.34 -2.68
CA VAL A 499 16.45 13.42 -2.60
C VAL A 499 16.92 13.06 -1.18
N PHE A 500 16.30 13.66 -0.17
CA PHE A 500 16.67 13.39 1.22
C PHE A 500 16.45 11.92 1.64
N ILE A 501 15.30 11.31 1.26
CA ILE A 501 15.04 9.88 1.52
C ILE A 501 16.09 9.00 0.84
N ARG A 502 16.48 9.32 -0.41
CA ARG A 502 17.52 8.58 -1.11
C ARG A 502 18.89 8.68 -0.43
N VAL A 503 19.24 9.84 0.10
CA VAL A 503 20.45 10.03 0.93
C VAL A 503 20.37 9.18 2.21
N CYS A 504 19.21 9.09 2.86
CA CYS A 504 19.04 8.22 4.03
C CYS A 504 19.26 6.73 3.66
N VAL A 505 18.74 6.26 2.53
CA VAL A 505 18.98 4.89 2.04
C VAL A 505 20.46 4.65 1.78
N ALA A 506 21.14 5.57 1.09
CA ALA A 506 22.58 5.51 0.85
C ALA A 506 23.37 5.45 2.17
N ALA A 507 22.97 6.24 3.18
CA ALA A 507 23.60 6.23 4.49
C ALA A 507 23.40 4.90 5.24
N TYR A 508 22.25 4.22 5.10
CA TYR A 508 22.06 2.86 5.62
C TYR A 508 23.02 1.86 4.97
N LEU A 509 23.19 1.94 3.66
CA LEU A 509 24.07 1.06 2.91
C LEU A 509 25.55 1.34 3.20
N PHE A 510 25.92 2.62 3.38
CA PHE A 510 27.23 3.00 3.91
C PHE A 510 27.51 2.29 5.25
N GLN A 511 26.57 2.35 6.19
CA GLN A 511 26.73 1.72 7.50
C GLN A 511 26.80 0.19 7.41
N THR A 512 26.14 -0.42 6.42
CA THR A 512 26.25 -1.86 6.13
C THR A 512 27.68 -2.21 5.70
N GLY A 513 28.22 -1.47 4.73
CA GLY A 513 29.61 -1.64 4.27
C GLY A 513 30.62 -1.41 5.40
N TYR A 514 30.47 -0.31 6.13
CA TYR A 514 31.34 0.03 7.26
C TYR A 514 31.30 -1.02 8.38
N GLY A 515 30.12 -1.35 8.87
CA GLY A 515 29.93 -2.21 10.04
C GLY A 515 30.41 -3.65 9.82
N HIS A 516 30.07 -4.25 8.70
CA HIS A 516 30.49 -5.62 8.39
C HIS A 516 32.00 -5.68 8.13
N THR A 517 32.56 -4.72 7.42
CA THR A 517 34.00 -4.66 7.17
C THR A 517 34.79 -4.49 8.48
N LEU A 518 34.37 -3.57 9.35
CA LEU A 518 35.01 -3.36 10.62
C LEU A 518 34.96 -4.62 11.51
N TYR A 519 33.83 -5.35 11.51
CA TYR A 519 33.70 -6.61 12.23
C TYR A 519 34.71 -7.65 11.73
N PHE A 520 34.77 -7.87 10.43
CA PHE A 520 35.70 -8.83 9.85
C PHE A 520 37.17 -8.46 10.06
N LEU A 521 37.51 -7.18 10.00
CA LEU A 521 38.86 -6.70 10.29
C LEU A 521 39.26 -6.92 11.75
N ASN A 522 38.30 -6.84 12.68
CA ASN A 522 38.56 -6.99 14.11
C ASN A 522 38.54 -8.43 14.60
N LYS A 523 37.60 -9.26 14.11
CA LYS A 523 37.35 -10.62 14.61
C LYS A 523 37.86 -11.71 13.67
N ASN A 524 38.04 -11.42 12.39
CA ASN A 524 38.46 -12.38 11.34
C ASN A 524 37.61 -13.68 11.33
N ASP A 525 36.33 -13.58 11.72
CA ASP A 525 35.42 -14.72 11.83
C ASP A 525 34.51 -14.79 10.60
N PHE A 526 34.85 -15.67 9.67
CA PHE A 526 34.10 -16.00 8.45
C PHE A 526 33.41 -17.37 8.54
N SER A 527 33.21 -17.87 9.75
CA SER A 527 32.56 -19.17 9.98
C SER A 527 31.15 -19.22 9.38
N PHE A 528 30.72 -20.43 8.96
CA PHE A 528 29.35 -20.66 8.50
C PHE A 528 28.32 -20.14 9.50
N ASN A 529 28.50 -20.38 10.78
CA ASN A 529 27.59 -19.94 11.83
C ASN A 529 27.41 -18.41 11.82
N ARG A 530 28.48 -17.66 11.63
CA ARG A 530 28.44 -16.20 11.56
C ARG A 530 27.71 -15.70 10.30
N VAL A 531 28.04 -16.27 9.15
CA VAL A 531 27.43 -15.88 7.87
C VAL A 531 25.94 -16.22 7.90
N ALA A 532 25.58 -17.44 8.24
CA ALA A 532 24.18 -17.88 8.30
C ALA A 532 23.36 -17.10 9.33
N ALA A 533 23.92 -16.84 10.53
CA ALA A 533 23.25 -16.04 11.55
C ALA A 533 22.93 -14.61 11.05
N THR A 534 23.84 -13.99 10.30
CA THR A 534 23.62 -12.65 9.75
C THR A 534 22.55 -12.66 8.66
N LEU A 535 22.61 -13.62 7.73
CA LEU A 535 21.61 -13.75 6.65
C LEU A 535 20.22 -14.06 7.20
N LEU A 536 20.11 -14.99 8.15
CA LEU A 536 18.85 -15.29 8.83
C LEU A 536 18.29 -14.06 9.55
N ARG A 537 19.13 -13.33 10.29
CA ARG A 537 18.70 -12.13 11.02
C ARG A 537 18.17 -11.03 10.09
N LEU A 538 18.72 -10.89 8.91
CA LEU A 538 18.28 -9.91 7.93
C LEU A 538 16.97 -10.32 7.21
N ASN A 539 16.81 -11.62 6.90
CA ASN A 539 15.79 -12.05 5.94
C ASN A 539 14.60 -12.80 6.55
N ILE A 540 14.67 -13.32 7.78
CA ILE A 540 13.60 -14.15 8.36
C ILE A 540 12.23 -13.44 8.37
N LEU A 541 12.19 -12.16 8.75
CA LEU A 541 10.95 -11.38 8.76
C LEU A 541 10.38 -11.21 7.35
N SER A 542 11.21 -10.83 6.38
CA SER A 542 10.78 -10.60 4.99
C SER A 542 10.33 -11.89 4.31
N CYS A 543 11.04 -13.00 4.54
CA CYS A 543 10.67 -14.31 4.00
C CYS A 543 9.33 -14.79 4.57
N CYS A 544 9.13 -14.67 5.89
CA CYS A 544 7.86 -15.04 6.50
C CYS A 544 6.71 -14.16 6.00
N LEU A 545 6.94 -12.84 5.92
CA LEU A 545 5.92 -11.92 5.40
C LEU A 545 5.51 -12.23 3.96
N ALA A 546 6.46 -12.61 3.10
CA ALA A 546 6.14 -12.97 1.71
C ALA A 546 5.06 -14.06 1.62
N TYR A 547 5.13 -15.09 2.47
CA TYR A 547 4.11 -16.16 2.50
C TYR A 547 2.79 -15.71 3.16
N PHE A 548 2.86 -14.95 4.26
CA PHE A 548 1.66 -14.46 4.95
C PHE A 548 0.89 -13.44 4.12
N MET A 549 1.61 -12.59 3.38
CA MET A 549 1.02 -11.52 2.60
C MET A 549 0.75 -11.91 1.15
N ASP A 550 1.18 -13.09 0.72
CA ASP A 550 1.16 -13.54 -0.67
C ASP A 550 1.76 -12.48 -1.61
N THR A 551 2.98 -12.06 -1.26
CA THR A 551 3.71 -11.03 -2.00
C THR A 551 5.00 -11.59 -2.58
N ASP A 552 5.43 -10.99 -3.69
CA ASP A 552 6.78 -11.23 -4.17
C ASP A 552 7.81 -10.77 -3.10
N TYR A 553 8.82 -11.59 -2.85
CA TYR A 553 9.92 -11.26 -1.94
C TYR A 553 10.64 -9.96 -2.32
N MET A 554 10.67 -9.61 -3.59
CA MET A 554 11.23 -8.34 -4.08
C MET A 554 10.51 -7.10 -3.56
N PHE A 555 9.30 -7.24 -3.05
CA PHE A 555 8.61 -6.16 -2.34
C PHE A 555 9.43 -5.68 -1.13
N TYR A 556 10.10 -6.61 -0.43
CA TYR A 556 10.98 -6.34 0.71
C TYR A 556 12.45 -6.32 0.28
N TYR A 557 12.79 -5.60 -0.79
CA TYR A 557 14.13 -5.64 -1.42
C TYR A 557 15.28 -5.20 -0.52
N PHE A 558 15.03 -4.37 0.49
CA PHE A 558 16.10 -3.75 1.28
C PHE A 558 16.93 -4.75 2.09
N PRO A 559 16.35 -5.71 2.86
CA PRO A 559 17.11 -6.79 3.48
C PRO A 559 17.93 -7.64 2.50
N THR A 560 17.36 -7.89 1.31
CA THR A 560 18.04 -8.63 0.25
C THR A 560 19.26 -7.87 -0.26
N LEU A 561 19.13 -6.56 -0.46
CA LEU A 561 20.22 -5.69 -0.88
C LEU A 561 21.35 -5.64 0.17
N MET A 562 20.99 -5.55 1.46
CA MET A 562 21.97 -5.65 2.55
C MET A 562 22.66 -7.01 2.58
N SER A 563 21.93 -8.10 2.35
CA SER A 563 22.47 -9.47 2.30
C SER A 563 23.43 -9.65 1.12
N PHE A 564 23.09 -9.10 -0.03
CA PHE A 564 23.94 -9.12 -1.23
C PHE A 564 25.29 -8.46 -0.94
N TRP A 565 25.31 -7.25 -0.38
CA TRP A 565 26.54 -6.56 -0.05
C TRP A 565 27.34 -7.24 1.07
N PHE A 566 26.64 -7.88 2.01
CA PHE A 566 27.30 -8.70 3.02
C PHE A 566 28.01 -9.92 2.40
N LEU A 567 27.33 -10.64 1.52
CA LEU A 567 27.90 -11.82 0.83
C LEU A 567 29.06 -11.44 -0.10
N THR A 568 28.97 -10.32 -0.80
CA THR A 568 30.08 -9.80 -1.63
C THR A 568 31.33 -9.63 -0.78
N LYS A 569 31.21 -9.13 0.45
CA LYS A 569 32.35 -9.00 1.38
C LYS A 569 32.90 -10.33 1.85
N VAL A 570 32.04 -11.30 2.12
CA VAL A 570 32.48 -12.67 2.47
C VAL A 570 33.23 -13.33 1.31
N GLN A 571 32.70 -13.20 0.09
CA GLN A 571 33.30 -13.75 -1.13
C GLN A 571 34.71 -13.19 -1.39
N GLN A 572 34.94 -11.89 -1.20
CA GLN A 572 36.25 -11.23 -1.34
C GLN A 572 37.34 -11.92 -0.52
N ARG A 573 37.00 -12.42 0.68
CA ARG A 573 37.95 -13.13 1.54
C ARG A 573 38.33 -14.50 0.96
N PHE A 574 37.39 -15.23 0.38
CA PHE A 574 37.65 -16.56 -0.19
C PHE A 574 38.41 -16.49 -1.51
N ALA A 575 38.26 -15.43 -2.28
CA ALA A 575 38.97 -15.22 -3.53
C ALA A 575 40.44 -14.80 -3.40
N GLY A 576 40.91 -14.45 -2.21
CA GLY A 576 42.32 -14.24 -1.87
C GLY A 576 43.01 -13.01 -2.45
N TYR A 577 42.31 -12.10 -3.14
CA TYR A 577 42.91 -10.98 -3.84
C TYR A 577 42.24 -9.64 -3.59
N ALA A 578 43.01 -8.69 -3.08
CA ALA A 578 42.56 -7.30 -2.95
C ALA A 578 42.53 -6.53 -4.30
N GLY A 579 43.04 -7.11 -5.38
CA GLY A 579 43.11 -6.50 -6.70
C GLY A 579 42.00 -6.87 -7.68
N GLN A 580 41.24 -7.91 -7.42
CA GLN A 580 40.13 -8.33 -8.29
C GLN A 580 38.80 -7.60 -7.99
N ASP A 581 38.75 -6.81 -6.94
CA ASP A 581 37.54 -6.05 -6.55
C ASP A 581 37.09 -5.07 -7.66
N LEU A 582 38.04 -4.54 -8.42
CA LEU A 582 37.76 -3.66 -9.55
C LEU A 582 37.22 -4.43 -10.75
N HIS A 583 37.63 -5.70 -10.93
CA HIS A 583 37.19 -6.54 -12.03
C HIS A 583 35.73 -7.05 -11.87
N VAL A 584 35.32 -7.44 -10.68
CA VAL A 584 33.90 -7.78 -10.40
C VAL A 584 33.02 -6.55 -10.59
N LEU A 585 33.57 -5.38 -10.25
CA LEU A 585 32.88 -4.11 -10.43
C LEU A 585 32.78 -3.72 -11.91
N SER A 586 33.86 -3.89 -12.70
CA SER A 586 33.87 -3.58 -14.13
C SER A 586 32.92 -4.51 -14.88
N HIS A 587 32.88 -5.80 -14.56
CA HIS A 587 31.90 -6.72 -15.15
C HIS A 587 30.43 -6.37 -14.84
N PHE A 588 30.14 -5.82 -13.67
CA PHE A 588 28.79 -5.32 -13.37
C PHE A 588 28.45 -4.02 -14.10
N VAL A 589 29.46 -3.22 -14.43
CA VAL A 589 29.27 -1.90 -15.10
C VAL A 589 29.32 -2.06 -16.62
N ASP A 590 30.15 -2.98 -17.14
CA ASP A 590 30.43 -3.12 -18.56
C ASP A 590 29.45 -4.02 -19.33
N ASP A 591 28.55 -4.77 -18.65
CA ASP A 591 27.53 -5.60 -19.30
C ASP A 591 26.11 -5.10 -19.06
N PRO A 592 25.67 -4.03 -19.76
CA PRO A 592 24.30 -3.52 -19.65
C PRO A 592 23.24 -4.43 -20.29
N HIS A 593 23.63 -5.46 -21.03
CA HIS A 593 22.72 -6.35 -21.74
C HIS A 593 22.57 -7.76 -21.15
N GLY A 594 23.38 -8.11 -20.14
CA GLY A 594 23.12 -9.29 -19.30
C GLY A 594 23.26 -10.66 -19.98
N ASP A 595 24.11 -10.81 -20.99
CA ASP A 595 24.30 -12.10 -21.72
C ASP A 595 25.23 -13.08 -20.99
N GLY A 596 25.54 -12.87 -19.74
CA GLY A 596 26.53 -13.61 -18.99
C GLY A 596 25.99 -14.58 -17.92
N SER A 597 26.91 -15.20 -17.21
CA SER A 597 26.68 -16.24 -16.17
C SER A 597 25.68 -15.85 -15.05
N TYR A 598 25.40 -14.55 -14.87
CA TYR A 598 24.41 -14.06 -13.91
C TYR A 598 22.96 -14.34 -14.36
N ALA A 599 22.70 -14.30 -15.67
CA ALA A 599 21.40 -14.66 -16.24
C ALA A 599 21.09 -16.15 -15.99
N LEU A 600 22.11 -17.02 -16.06
CA LEU A 600 22.00 -18.45 -15.75
C LEU A 600 21.63 -18.69 -14.28
N GLY A 601 22.30 -18.03 -13.32
CA GLY A 601 21.98 -18.17 -11.90
C GLY A 601 20.58 -17.65 -11.54
N LEU A 602 20.10 -16.61 -12.22
CA LEU A 602 18.73 -16.09 -12.04
C LEU A 602 17.70 -16.97 -12.74
N TRP A 603 18.04 -17.59 -13.85
CA TRP A 603 17.22 -18.59 -14.53
C TRP A 603 17.00 -19.82 -13.63
N ASP A 604 18.06 -20.30 -12.97
CA ASP A 604 17.99 -21.40 -12.00
C ASP A 604 17.10 -21.04 -10.81
N LEU A 605 17.18 -19.83 -10.27
CA LEU A 605 16.30 -19.34 -9.19
C LEU A 605 14.84 -19.33 -9.63
N ASN A 606 14.54 -18.85 -10.84
CA ASN A 606 13.19 -18.83 -11.35
C ASN A 606 12.64 -20.22 -11.66
N THR A 607 13.45 -21.09 -12.24
CA THR A 607 13.02 -22.41 -12.73
C THR A 607 12.97 -23.45 -11.63
N VAL A 608 14.00 -23.51 -10.78
CA VAL A 608 14.13 -24.52 -9.72
C VAL A 608 13.41 -24.09 -8.46
N PHE A 609 13.63 -22.85 -8.03
CA PHE A 609 13.07 -22.36 -6.75
C PHE A 609 11.75 -21.61 -6.89
N LYS A 610 11.24 -21.42 -8.11
CA LYS A 610 10.00 -20.67 -8.39
C LYS A 610 9.99 -19.25 -7.80
N ILE A 611 11.17 -18.63 -7.64
CA ILE A 611 11.30 -17.25 -7.20
C ILE A 611 11.33 -16.38 -8.44
N GLN A 612 10.30 -15.56 -8.64
CA GLN A 612 10.26 -14.61 -9.75
C GLN A 612 11.22 -13.46 -9.48
N TRP A 613 12.30 -13.43 -10.20
CA TRP A 613 13.37 -12.47 -10.02
C TRP A 613 13.57 -11.63 -11.27
N SER A 614 13.30 -10.35 -11.19
CA SER A 614 13.53 -9.43 -12.31
C SER A 614 14.97 -8.90 -12.30
N TYR A 615 15.82 -9.40 -13.21
CA TYR A 615 17.19 -8.93 -13.37
C TYR A 615 17.29 -7.42 -13.57
N LYS A 616 16.44 -6.83 -14.43
CA LYS A 616 16.47 -5.40 -14.76
C LYS A 616 16.19 -4.51 -13.55
N GLN A 617 15.25 -4.92 -12.68
CA GLN A 617 14.95 -4.18 -11.45
C GLN A 617 16.08 -4.30 -10.43
N TRP A 618 16.62 -5.52 -10.28
CA TRP A 618 17.70 -5.79 -9.36
C TRP A 618 18.99 -5.04 -9.73
N TYR A 619 19.39 -5.11 -11.01
CA TYR A 619 20.54 -4.39 -11.54
C TYR A 619 20.43 -2.89 -11.24
N ARG A 620 19.27 -2.27 -11.54
CA ARG A 620 19.05 -0.84 -11.29
C ARG A 620 19.21 -0.48 -9.80
N ARG A 621 18.76 -1.35 -8.89
CA ARG A 621 18.85 -1.10 -7.45
C ARG A 621 20.25 -1.29 -6.89
N VAL A 622 20.97 -2.29 -7.35
CA VAL A 622 22.34 -2.56 -6.91
C VAL A 622 23.28 -1.47 -7.38
N THR A 623 23.21 -1.09 -8.65
CA THR A 623 24.11 -0.07 -9.24
C THR A 623 23.88 1.32 -8.67
N LEU A 624 22.65 1.62 -8.26
CA LEU A 624 22.27 2.94 -7.75
C LEU A 624 23.02 3.32 -6.45
N ASP A 625 23.35 2.37 -5.60
CA ASP A 625 23.95 2.63 -4.28
C ASP A 625 25.31 1.89 -4.09
N MET A 626 25.91 1.41 -5.15
CA MET A 626 27.13 0.59 -5.10
C MET A 626 28.32 1.36 -4.52
N LEU A 627 28.60 2.55 -5.05
CA LEU A 627 29.76 3.35 -4.67
C LEU A 627 29.77 3.68 -3.17
N ILE A 628 28.61 4.01 -2.59
CA ILE A 628 28.51 4.40 -1.19
C ILE A 628 28.83 3.24 -0.23
N VAL A 629 28.55 1.99 -0.61
CA VAL A 629 28.92 0.80 0.15
C VAL A 629 30.44 0.64 0.18
N TYR A 630 31.10 0.84 -0.95
CA TYR A 630 32.56 0.80 -1.04
C TYR A 630 33.22 1.91 -0.20
N VAL A 631 32.67 3.12 -0.24
CA VAL A 631 33.13 4.21 0.62
C VAL A 631 33.01 3.84 2.07
N GLY A 632 31.94 3.13 2.46
CA GLY A 632 31.78 2.56 3.81
C GLY A 632 32.88 1.56 4.17
N MET A 633 33.18 0.63 3.25
CA MET A 633 34.26 -0.35 3.44
C MET A 633 35.63 0.33 3.56
N LEU A 634 35.97 1.27 2.68
CA LEU A 634 37.21 2.05 2.72
C LEU A 634 37.34 2.85 4.03
N THR A 635 36.24 3.44 4.49
CA THR A 635 36.22 4.17 5.77
C THR A 635 36.53 3.22 6.96
N ALA A 636 36.04 1.97 6.92
CA ALA A 636 36.35 0.98 7.94
C ALA A 636 37.83 0.59 7.96
N VAL A 637 38.42 0.40 6.75
CA VAL A 637 39.86 0.10 6.60
C VAL A 637 40.70 1.27 7.09
N ALA A 638 40.36 2.49 6.64
CA ALA A 638 41.04 3.71 7.06
C ALA A 638 40.98 3.91 8.60
N ASN A 639 39.81 3.69 9.21
CA ASN A 639 39.65 3.76 10.66
C ASN A 639 40.52 2.73 11.42
N ARG A 640 40.71 1.54 10.86
CA ARG A 640 41.56 0.49 11.47
C ARG A 640 43.03 0.77 11.37
N HIS A 641 43.49 1.34 10.24
CA HIS A 641 44.89 1.59 9.97
C HIS A 641 45.38 2.95 10.47
N SER A 642 44.48 3.96 10.58
CA SER A 642 44.87 5.31 11.04
C SER A 642 45.07 5.32 12.53
N LYS A 643 46.35 5.24 12.95
CA LYS A 643 46.77 5.42 14.34
C LYS A 643 47.10 6.87 14.70
N MET A 644 47.16 7.76 13.69
CA MET A 644 47.54 9.16 13.88
C MET A 644 46.32 9.99 14.34
N PRO A 645 46.43 10.75 15.44
CA PRO A 645 45.37 11.67 15.83
C PRO A 645 45.31 12.83 14.84
N ILE A 646 44.17 12.97 14.15
CA ILE A 646 43.91 14.13 13.30
C ILE A 646 43.79 15.38 14.17
N HIS A 647 44.55 16.41 13.87
CA HIS A 647 44.53 17.68 14.62
C HIS A 647 43.15 18.32 14.62
N LEU A 648 42.74 18.94 15.72
CA LEU A 648 41.44 19.56 15.89
C LEU A 648 41.13 20.59 14.76
N ARG A 649 42.12 21.41 14.38
CA ARG A 649 41.97 22.39 13.28
C ARG A 649 41.51 21.69 11.98
N LEU A 650 42.15 20.58 11.61
CA LEU A 650 41.82 19.86 10.39
C LEU A 650 40.42 19.23 10.49
N ARG A 651 40.03 18.70 11.67
CA ARG A 651 38.67 18.17 11.89
C ARG A 651 37.61 19.27 11.72
N VAL A 652 37.83 20.45 12.29
CA VAL A 652 36.92 21.59 12.17
C VAL A 652 36.83 22.06 10.70
N THR A 653 37.95 22.13 10.00
CA THR A 653 37.95 22.49 8.58
C THR A 653 37.17 21.49 7.73
N LEU A 654 37.39 20.18 7.96
CA LEU A 654 36.66 19.13 7.27
C LEU A 654 35.16 19.16 7.59
N ALA A 655 34.79 19.45 8.83
CA ALA A 655 33.38 19.56 9.22
C ALA A 655 32.71 20.77 8.55
N LEU A 656 33.37 21.95 8.52
CA LEU A 656 32.84 23.14 7.84
C LEU A 656 32.73 22.91 6.32
N ALA A 657 33.76 22.33 5.71
CA ALA A 657 33.69 21.94 4.30
C ALA A 657 32.57 20.94 4.01
N GLY A 658 32.38 19.95 4.92
CA GLY A 658 31.28 18.98 4.83
C GLY A 658 29.90 19.61 4.94
N VAL A 659 29.70 20.57 5.86
CA VAL A 659 28.45 21.35 5.97
C VAL A 659 28.17 22.10 4.68
N PHE A 660 29.18 22.87 4.20
CA PHE A 660 29.02 23.65 2.97
C PHE A 660 28.71 22.76 1.76
N ALA A 661 29.43 21.68 1.60
CA ALA A 661 29.23 20.72 0.52
C ALA A 661 27.83 20.07 0.60
N THR A 662 27.35 19.74 1.81
CA THR A 662 26.01 19.17 2.02
C THR A 662 24.91 20.18 1.68
N ILE A 663 25.04 21.43 2.10
CA ILE A 663 24.08 22.49 1.75
C ILE A 663 24.08 22.71 0.23
N HIS A 664 25.25 22.83 -0.37
CA HIS A 664 25.37 22.97 -1.84
C HIS A 664 24.75 21.78 -2.58
N TYR A 665 24.97 20.55 -2.09
CA TYR A 665 24.38 19.36 -2.66
C TYR A 665 22.84 19.44 -2.67
N PHE A 666 22.19 19.75 -1.55
CA PHE A 666 20.73 19.85 -1.49
C PHE A 666 20.21 21.03 -2.34
N TYR A 667 20.92 22.13 -2.39
CA TYR A 667 20.57 23.25 -3.26
C TYR A 667 20.63 22.86 -4.73
N ALA A 668 21.72 22.25 -5.18
CA ALA A 668 21.93 21.85 -6.57
C ALA A 668 20.96 20.74 -7.02
N THR A 669 20.53 19.87 -6.11
CA THR A 669 19.63 18.75 -6.44
C THR A 669 18.15 19.06 -6.26
N SER A 670 17.78 20.15 -5.57
CA SER A 670 16.38 20.48 -5.24
C SER A 670 15.49 20.71 -6.47
N GLY A 671 16.04 21.20 -7.57
CA GLY A 671 15.32 21.47 -8.83
C GLY A 671 15.35 20.32 -9.84
N LEU A 672 16.05 19.22 -9.55
CA LEU A 672 16.19 18.13 -10.51
C LEU A 672 14.94 17.25 -10.55
N ARG A 673 14.54 16.83 -11.77
CA ARG A 673 13.54 15.77 -11.95
C ARG A 673 14.10 14.44 -11.44
N MET A 674 13.25 13.57 -10.91
CA MET A 674 13.64 12.27 -10.35
C MET A 674 14.55 11.44 -11.27
N ALA A 675 14.23 11.37 -12.57
CA ALA A 675 15.02 10.62 -13.53
C ALA A 675 16.43 11.24 -13.75
N ALA A 676 16.55 12.56 -13.73
CA ALA A 676 17.84 13.23 -13.82
C ALA A 676 18.65 13.04 -12.54
N TYR A 677 18.02 13.15 -11.38
CA TYR A 677 18.68 12.90 -10.09
C TYR A 677 19.19 11.46 -9.97
N ALA A 678 18.40 10.46 -10.40
CA ALA A 678 18.79 9.05 -10.34
C ALA A 678 20.10 8.74 -11.11
N LYS A 679 20.41 9.52 -12.17
CA LYS A 679 21.69 9.38 -12.90
C LYS A 679 22.89 9.90 -12.11
N TRP A 680 22.70 10.96 -11.30
CA TRP A 680 23.75 11.58 -10.51
C TRP A 680 23.93 10.94 -9.14
N HIS A 681 22.84 10.39 -8.57
CA HIS A 681 22.82 9.84 -7.22
C HIS A 681 23.98 8.88 -6.91
N PRO A 682 24.34 7.89 -7.75
CA PRO A 682 25.41 6.95 -7.45
C PRO A 682 26.74 7.63 -7.10
N TYR A 683 27.02 8.76 -7.73
CA TYR A 683 28.32 9.44 -7.61
C TYR A 683 28.33 10.51 -6.52
N VAL A 684 27.23 11.22 -6.34
CA VAL A 684 27.21 12.41 -5.46
C VAL A 684 26.61 12.12 -4.06
N SER A 685 25.95 10.97 -3.86
CA SER A 685 25.35 10.60 -2.57
C SER A 685 26.38 10.47 -1.43
N LEU A 686 27.66 10.27 -1.75
CA LEU A 686 28.76 10.25 -0.77
C LEU A 686 28.95 11.61 -0.07
N VAL A 687 28.65 12.74 -0.74
CA VAL A 687 28.90 14.10 -0.22
C VAL A 687 28.15 14.36 1.08
N PRO A 688 26.82 14.26 1.15
CA PRO A 688 26.07 14.46 2.39
C PRO A 688 26.39 13.42 3.47
N VAL A 689 26.69 12.17 3.10
CA VAL A 689 27.04 11.12 4.04
C VAL A 689 28.38 11.39 4.72
N LEU A 690 29.41 11.72 3.96
CA LEU A 690 30.74 12.08 4.50
C LEU A 690 30.70 13.40 5.26
N GLY A 691 29.92 14.38 4.78
CA GLY A 691 29.69 15.65 5.45
C GLY A 691 29.08 15.44 6.84
N PHE A 692 28.06 14.58 6.97
CA PHE A 692 27.48 14.22 8.27
C PHE A 692 28.50 13.53 9.19
N ILE A 693 29.30 12.61 8.68
CA ILE A 693 30.35 11.93 9.46
C ILE A 693 31.38 12.93 9.98
N ALA A 694 31.83 13.87 9.13
CA ALA A 694 32.77 14.89 9.53
C ALA A 694 32.21 15.78 10.65
N MET A 695 30.97 16.26 10.53
CA MET A 695 30.26 17.03 11.56
C MET A 695 30.15 16.26 12.88
N ARG A 696 29.73 14.99 12.81
CA ARG A 696 29.47 14.15 14.00
C ARG A 696 30.75 13.80 14.76
N ASN A 697 31.90 13.85 14.07
CA ASN A 697 33.20 13.47 14.65
C ASN A 697 34.16 14.67 14.85
N VAL A 698 33.69 15.91 14.78
CA VAL A 698 34.52 17.12 14.88
C VAL A 698 35.23 17.24 16.23
N SER A 699 34.53 16.94 17.33
CA SER A 699 35.07 17.09 18.68
C SER A 699 34.67 15.94 19.57
N GLY A 700 35.43 15.73 20.68
CA GLY A 700 35.14 14.73 21.71
C GLY A 700 33.73 14.88 22.30
N PRO A 701 33.34 16.08 22.77
CA PRO A 701 31.99 16.29 23.29
C PRO A 701 30.88 15.85 22.33
N VAL A 702 30.99 16.23 21.05
CA VAL A 702 29.97 15.83 20.04
C VAL A 702 29.90 14.31 19.88
N ARG A 703 31.03 13.59 19.97
CA ARG A 703 31.06 12.12 19.92
C ARG A 703 30.49 11.44 21.17
N ASN A 704 30.65 12.06 22.32
CA ASN A 704 30.30 11.43 23.61
C ASN A 704 28.82 11.50 23.95
N TYR A 705 28.02 12.32 23.24
CA TYR A 705 26.59 12.45 23.47
C TYR A 705 25.79 11.77 22.37
N HIS A 706 24.71 11.08 22.74
CA HIS A 706 23.74 10.50 21.80
C HIS A 706 22.33 10.52 22.39
N SER A 707 21.32 10.51 21.50
CA SER A 707 19.93 10.33 21.90
C SER A 707 19.62 8.86 22.16
N LYS A 708 19.19 8.54 23.40
CA LYS A 708 18.78 7.18 23.75
C LYS A 708 17.57 6.69 22.97
N ALA A 709 16.60 7.59 22.72
CA ALA A 709 15.38 7.24 21.98
C ALA A 709 15.73 6.90 20.52
N MET A 710 16.56 7.71 19.88
CA MET A 710 16.97 7.44 18.50
C MET A 710 17.84 6.19 18.41
N ALA A 711 18.79 5.98 19.32
CA ALA A 711 19.59 4.76 19.35
C ALA A 711 18.72 3.50 19.58
N TRP A 712 17.65 3.61 20.39
CA TRP A 712 16.69 2.52 20.57
C TRP A 712 15.93 2.23 19.28
N LEU A 713 15.41 3.25 18.59
CA LEU A 713 14.72 3.11 17.30
C LEU A 713 15.66 2.54 16.23
N GLY A 714 16.93 2.97 16.23
CA GLY A 714 17.94 2.47 15.30
C GLY A 714 18.25 0.98 15.44
N ARG A 715 18.13 0.42 16.65
CA ARG A 715 18.31 -1.02 16.89
C ARG A 715 17.20 -1.90 16.30
N CYS A 716 15.99 -1.38 16.13
CA CYS A 716 14.87 -2.06 15.48
C CYS A 716 14.47 -1.39 14.14
N SER A 717 15.40 -0.66 13.50
CA SER A 717 15.12 0.09 12.28
C SER A 717 14.72 -0.80 11.09
N LEU A 718 15.27 -2.01 11.00
CA LEU A 718 14.91 -2.97 9.96
C LEU A 718 13.45 -3.42 10.10
N GLU A 719 13.05 -3.77 11.31
CA GLU A 719 11.70 -4.22 11.62
C GLU A 719 10.68 -3.08 11.42
N THR A 720 10.99 -1.88 11.90
CA THR A 720 10.11 -0.73 11.68
C THR A 720 9.99 -0.38 10.20
N TYR A 721 11.07 -0.50 9.42
CA TYR A 721 11.01 -0.28 7.98
C TYR A 721 10.13 -1.29 7.26
N ILE A 722 10.20 -2.57 7.61
CA ILE A 722 9.42 -3.62 6.95
C ILE A 722 7.96 -3.60 7.40
N LEU A 723 7.72 -3.55 8.72
CA LEU A 723 6.37 -3.66 9.28
C LEU A 723 5.50 -2.42 9.00
N GLN A 724 6.10 -1.24 8.73
CA GLN A 724 5.32 -0.05 8.40
C GLN A 724 4.37 -0.25 7.22
N PHE A 725 4.78 -1.06 6.23
CA PHE A 725 3.99 -1.27 5.01
C PHE A 725 2.66 -1.97 5.26
N HIS A 726 2.54 -2.72 6.37
CA HIS A 726 1.37 -3.53 6.67
C HIS A 726 0.69 -3.21 8.00
N ILE A 727 1.23 -2.26 8.77
CA ILE A 727 0.63 -1.82 10.05
C ILE A 727 0.26 -0.34 10.03
N LEU A 728 1.05 0.50 9.35
CA LEU A 728 0.77 1.93 9.20
C LEU A 728 0.18 2.25 7.83
N LEU A 729 0.63 1.52 6.80
CA LEU A 729 0.29 1.74 5.41
C LEU A 729 -0.53 0.56 4.89
N ALA A 730 -1.39 0.84 3.92
CA ALA A 730 -2.01 -0.16 3.07
C ALA A 730 -1.12 -0.34 1.83
N ALA A 731 -0.27 -1.36 1.85
CA ALA A 731 0.81 -1.52 0.86
C ALA A 731 0.30 -1.81 -0.56
N ASP A 732 -0.83 -2.52 -0.66
CA ASP A 732 -1.47 -2.90 -1.91
C ASP A 732 -2.07 -1.71 -2.67
N THR A 733 -2.53 -0.68 -1.95
CA THR A 733 -3.22 0.49 -2.53
C THR A 733 -2.42 1.78 -2.43
N ASP A 734 -1.20 1.72 -1.92
CA ASP A 734 -0.40 2.91 -1.59
C ASP A 734 -1.12 3.89 -0.64
N GLY A 735 -1.98 3.35 0.22
CA GLY A 735 -2.79 4.08 1.19
C GLY A 735 -2.24 4.04 2.61
N ILE A 736 -3.10 4.45 3.55
CA ILE A 736 -2.89 4.32 4.99
C ILE A 736 -3.97 3.44 5.61
N LEU A 737 -3.62 2.72 6.66
CA LEU A 737 -4.57 1.96 7.46
C LEU A 737 -5.25 2.87 8.49
N ILE A 738 -6.54 2.67 8.69
CA ILE A 738 -7.38 3.46 9.60
C ILE A 738 -8.13 2.51 10.52
N VAL A 739 -8.12 2.78 11.82
CA VAL A 739 -8.93 2.05 12.80
C VAL A 739 -10.36 2.56 12.72
N ASP A 740 -11.28 1.66 12.40
CA ASP A 740 -12.69 1.93 12.20
C ASP A 740 -13.45 1.91 13.52
N GLY A 741 -14.44 2.79 13.66
CA GLY A 741 -15.51 2.71 14.68
C GLY A 741 -15.15 3.07 16.12
N LEU A 742 -13.91 3.40 16.49
CA LEU A 742 -13.54 3.72 17.86
C LEU A 742 -13.35 5.24 18.04
N PHE A 743 -14.32 5.93 18.66
CA PHE A 743 -14.24 7.36 19.00
C PHE A 743 -13.99 8.31 17.81
N GLY A 744 -14.36 7.94 16.60
CA GLY A 744 -14.23 8.78 15.42
C GLY A 744 -15.47 9.65 15.21
N ASP A 745 -15.25 10.81 14.60
CA ASP A 745 -16.32 11.67 14.09
C ASP A 745 -16.74 11.24 12.66
N GLY A 746 -16.19 10.11 12.17
CA GLY A 746 -16.34 9.64 10.80
C GLY A 746 -15.63 10.53 9.78
N SER A 747 -14.88 11.56 10.19
CA SER A 747 -14.07 12.36 9.27
C SER A 747 -12.77 11.62 8.97
N LEU A 748 -12.41 11.49 7.68
CA LEU A 748 -11.17 10.84 7.28
C LEU A 748 -9.94 11.50 7.93
N MET A 749 -9.98 12.82 8.10
CA MET A 749 -8.87 13.56 8.69
C MET A 749 -8.75 13.30 10.18
N GLY A 750 -9.85 13.36 10.93
CA GLY A 750 -9.87 13.06 12.38
C GLY A 750 -9.48 11.61 12.65
N ASP A 751 -10.07 10.68 11.93
CA ASP A 751 -9.81 9.25 12.06
C ASP A 751 -8.36 8.87 11.74
N ARG A 752 -7.75 9.53 10.77
CA ARG A 752 -6.35 9.36 10.40
C ARG A 752 -5.41 9.69 11.57
N TRP A 753 -5.59 10.86 12.21
CA TRP A 753 -4.77 11.30 13.33
C TRP A 753 -5.00 10.45 14.60
N ARG A 754 -6.26 10.14 14.90
CA ARG A 754 -6.62 9.23 16.00
C ARG A 754 -5.93 7.87 15.81
N THR A 755 -6.05 7.30 14.63
CA THR A 755 -5.39 6.01 14.30
C THR A 755 -3.90 6.09 14.52
N LEU A 756 -3.24 7.15 14.08
CA LEU A 756 -1.80 7.33 14.27
C LEU A 756 -1.41 7.31 15.76
N VAL A 757 -2.14 8.03 16.59
CA VAL A 757 -1.88 8.08 18.05
C VAL A 757 -2.04 6.69 18.69
N ILE A 758 -3.02 5.90 18.26
CA ILE A 758 -3.26 4.56 18.79
C ILE A 758 -2.23 3.55 18.27
N ILE A 759 -1.98 3.56 16.96
CA ILE A 759 -1.19 2.51 16.30
C ILE A 759 0.31 2.70 16.47
N VAL A 760 0.84 3.93 16.52
CA VAL A 760 2.28 4.17 16.61
C VAL A 760 2.94 3.54 17.85
N PRO A 761 2.38 3.66 19.07
CA PRO A 761 2.94 2.97 20.23
C PRO A 761 2.96 1.44 20.08
N ILE A 762 1.87 0.87 19.54
CA ILE A 762 1.75 -0.57 19.28
C ILE A 762 2.76 -1.00 18.23
N PHE A 763 2.86 -0.26 17.14
CA PHE A 763 3.81 -0.48 16.05
C PHE A 763 5.28 -0.47 16.54
N LEU A 764 5.65 0.52 17.36
CA LEU A 764 7.00 0.62 17.89
C LEU A 764 7.30 -0.53 18.86
N TRP A 765 6.33 -0.89 19.72
CA TRP A 765 6.47 -2.00 20.64
C TRP A 765 6.60 -3.34 19.91
N ILE A 766 5.74 -3.62 18.93
CA ILE A 766 5.80 -4.89 18.18
C ILE A 766 7.08 -4.98 17.34
N SER A 767 7.52 -3.88 16.72
CA SER A 767 8.75 -3.83 15.96
C SER A 767 9.97 -4.15 16.83
N HIS A 768 10.02 -3.60 18.03
CA HIS A 768 11.06 -3.94 18.99
C HIS A 768 10.99 -5.41 19.44
N SER A 769 9.77 -5.91 19.71
CA SER A 769 9.55 -7.30 20.11
C SER A 769 9.96 -8.28 19.01
N VAL A 770 9.69 -7.95 17.74
CA VAL A 770 10.13 -8.73 16.58
C VAL A 770 11.65 -8.72 16.44
N ALA A 771 12.30 -7.58 16.69
CA ALA A 771 13.77 -7.49 16.69
C ALA A 771 14.42 -8.43 17.73
N VAL A 772 13.82 -8.51 18.92
CA VAL A 772 14.24 -9.45 19.97
C VAL A 772 13.93 -10.89 19.57
N SER A 773 12.72 -11.14 19.05
CA SER A 773 12.23 -12.45 18.63
C SER A 773 13.10 -13.07 17.53
N THR A 774 13.39 -12.33 16.47
CA THR A 774 14.25 -12.79 15.38
C THR A 774 15.66 -13.10 15.87
N GLY A 775 16.21 -12.27 16.75
CA GLY A 775 17.50 -12.54 17.40
C GLY A 775 17.48 -13.81 18.26
N TYR A 776 16.38 -14.07 18.97
CA TYR A 776 16.18 -15.28 19.78
C TYR A 776 16.09 -16.53 18.88
N ILE A 777 15.28 -16.50 17.84
CA ILE A 777 15.10 -17.61 16.89
C ILE A 777 16.43 -17.94 16.20
N VAL A 778 17.19 -16.95 15.75
CA VAL A 778 18.50 -17.17 15.12
C VAL A 778 19.47 -17.83 16.10
N ARG A 779 19.49 -17.46 17.40
CA ARG A 779 20.32 -18.11 18.42
C ARG A 779 19.94 -19.59 18.56
N ILE A 780 18.65 -19.94 18.58
CA ILE A 780 18.21 -21.35 18.65
C ILE A 780 18.65 -22.12 17.40
N ILE A 781 18.48 -21.55 16.21
CA ILE A 781 18.89 -22.22 14.96
C ILE A 781 20.39 -22.47 14.94
N MET A 782 21.19 -21.52 15.43
CA MET A 782 22.65 -21.57 15.39
C MET A 782 23.31 -22.24 16.60
N HIS A 783 22.56 -22.73 17.59
CA HIS A 783 23.13 -23.31 18.83
C HIS A 783 24.16 -22.41 19.52
N GLN A 784 23.82 -21.15 19.72
CA GLN A 784 24.76 -20.22 20.37
C GLN A 784 24.75 -20.26 21.93
N SER A 785 24.13 -21.25 22.54
CA SER A 785 24.15 -21.43 24.00
C SER A 785 24.80 -22.78 24.40
N ALA A 786 25.67 -22.77 25.39
CA ALA A 786 26.39 -23.94 25.88
C ALA A 786 25.47 -25.06 26.43
N GLU A 787 24.24 -24.73 26.86
CA GLU A 787 23.26 -25.71 27.36
C GLU A 787 22.58 -26.49 26.26
N ASP A 788 22.59 -25.96 25.01
CA ASP A 788 21.94 -26.60 23.86
C ASP A 788 22.69 -27.81 23.32
N GLU A 789 23.96 -27.98 23.67
CA GLU A 789 24.77 -29.14 23.30
C GLU A 789 24.24 -30.45 23.89
N LYS A 790 23.60 -30.38 25.10
CA LYS A 790 22.95 -31.55 25.70
C LYS A 790 21.64 -31.96 25.05
N LEU A 791 20.91 -31.02 24.43
CA LEU A 791 19.60 -31.29 23.76
C LEU A 791 19.76 -31.79 22.31
N SER A 792 20.95 -31.58 21.70
CA SER A 792 21.26 -32.05 20.33
C SER A 792 21.33 -33.57 20.22
N ARG A 793 21.32 -34.27 21.36
CA ARG A 793 21.30 -35.74 21.48
C ARG A 793 19.90 -36.35 21.42
N LEU A 794 18.87 -35.61 20.95
CA LEU A 794 17.57 -36.20 20.63
C LEU A 794 17.70 -37.26 19.54
N ARG A 795 17.06 -38.42 19.74
CA ARG A 795 17.12 -39.63 18.88
C ARG A 795 16.99 -39.35 17.37
N PHE A 796 16.28 -38.32 16.99
CA PHE A 796 16.10 -37.93 15.59
C PHE A 796 17.42 -37.41 14.97
N TRP A 797 18.13 -36.55 15.67
CA TRP A 797 19.39 -35.96 15.16
C TRP A 797 20.52 -36.98 15.11
N THR A 798 20.59 -37.87 16.10
CA THR A 798 21.55 -39.01 16.09
C THR A 798 21.23 -40.06 15.02
N TRP A 799 19.98 -40.16 14.59
CA TRP A 799 19.58 -41.00 13.45
C TRP A 799 20.00 -40.35 12.12
N LEU A 800 19.82 -39.04 11.94
CA LEU A 800 20.26 -38.30 10.75
C LEU A 800 21.79 -38.30 10.59
N GLU A 801 22.56 -38.25 11.66
CA GLU A 801 24.04 -38.39 11.63
C GLU A 801 24.52 -39.77 11.17
N LYS A 802 23.69 -40.81 11.27
CA LYS A 802 23.98 -42.17 10.82
C LYS A 802 23.78 -42.38 9.32
N ILE A 803 23.16 -41.43 8.60
CA ILE A 803 22.96 -41.53 7.17
C ILE A 803 24.28 -41.19 6.46
N PRO A 804 24.79 -42.04 5.56
CA PRO A 804 26.02 -41.76 4.79
C PRO A 804 25.89 -40.45 4.01
N GLY A 805 26.83 -39.54 4.21
CA GLY A 805 26.80 -38.18 3.61
C GLY A 805 26.36 -37.08 4.57
N PHE A 806 25.60 -37.37 5.61
CA PHE A 806 25.20 -36.38 6.61
C PHE A 806 26.13 -36.31 7.83
N SER A 807 26.99 -37.28 8.01
CA SER A 807 27.94 -37.42 9.13
C SER A 807 28.95 -36.25 9.26
N HIS A 808 29.15 -35.47 8.17
CA HIS A 808 30.07 -34.32 8.17
C HIS A 808 29.35 -32.98 8.28
N LEU A 809 28.01 -32.98 8.39
CA LEU A 809 27.22 -31.76 8.50
C LEU A 809 26.95 -31.44 9.99
N SER A 810 27.40 -30.28 10.45
CA SER A 810 27.06 -29.80 11.80
C SER A 810 25.55 -29.53 11.92
N ALA A 811 24.99 -29.71 13.14
CA ALA A 811 23.55 -29.51 13.41
C ALA A 811 23.00 -28.14 12.93
N PRO A 812 23.71 -27.01 13.03
CA PRO A 812 23.26 -25.73 12.44
C PRO A 812 23.10 -25.80 10.93
N LYS A 813 24.01 -26.46 10.20
CA LYS A 813 23.93 -26.60 8.74
C LYS A 813 22.68 -27.37 8.35
N ILE A 814 22.39 -28.47 9.03
CA ILE A 814 21.19 -29.29 8.78
C ILE A 814 19.91 -28.47 9.00
N ARG A 815 19.83 -27.69 10.09
CA ARG A 815 18.67 -26.83 10.35
C ARG A 815 18.44 -25.78 9.27
N VAL A 816 19.51 -25.13 8.80
CA VAL A 816 19.42 -24.18 7.71
C VAL A 816 18.95 -24.84 6.42
N ILE A 817 19.49 -26.03 6.09
CA ILE A 817 19.05 -26.81 4.95
C ILE A 817 17.56 -27.18 5.07
N CYS A 818 17.09 -27.63 6.23
CA CYS A 818 15.68 -27.93 6.46
C CYS A 818 14.80 -26.69 6.25
N ILE A 819 15.20 -25.52 6.74
CA ILE A 819 14.46 -24.26 6.52
C ILE A 819 14.37 -23.94 5.02
N LEU A 820 15.48 -24.05 4.28
CA LEU A 820 15.52 -23.80 2.85
C LEU A 820 14.66 -24.80 2.07
N LEU A 821 14.65 -26.08 2.47
CA LEU A 821 13.78 -27.10 1.88
C LEU A 821 12.30 -26.82 2.12
N VAL A 822 11.93 -26.41 3.34
CA VAL A 822 10.54 -26.01 3.63
C VAL A 822 10.13 -24.81 2.77
N MET A 823 10.96 -23.79 2.68
CA MET A 823 10.70 -22.62 1.81
C MET A 823 10.56 -23.04 0.34
N TRP A 824 11.43 -23.92 -0.13
CA TRP A 824 11.36 -24.45 -1.50
C TRP A 824 10.05 -25.20 -1.76
N LEU A 825 9.62 -26.07 -0.83
CA LEU A 825 8.34 -26.79 -0.93
C LEU A 825 7.16 -25.81 -0.93
N LEU A 826 7.17 -24.79 -0.07
CA LEU A 826 6.14 -23.75 -0.07
C LEU A 826 6.09 -23.00 -1.41
N ASN A 827 7.24 -22.67 -1.99
CA ASN A 827 7.31 -22.03 -3.31
C ASN A 827 6.76 -22.93 -4.43
N LEU A 828 7.03 -24.24 -4.38
CA LEU A 828 6.48 -25.18 -5.35
C LEU A 828 4.95 -25.32 -5.26
N MET A 829 4.40 -25.15 -4.05
CA MET A 829 2.95 -25.21 -3.79
C MET A 829 2.26 -23.87 -4.05
N SER A 830 3.00 -22.77 -4.10
CA SER A 830 2.45 -21.45 -4.41
C SER A 830 2.10 -21.39 -5.89
N PRO A 831 0.92 -20.89 -6.28
CA PRO A 831 0.63 -20.61 -7.68
C PRO A 831 1.67 -19.60 -8.18
N GLY A 832 2.30 -19.91 -9.32
CA GLY A 832 3.25 -19.00 -9.94
C GLY A 832 2.54 -17.66 -10.19
N HIS A 833 3.08 -16.58 -9.69
CA HIS A 833 2.63 -15.24 -10.07
C HIS A 833 3.06 -15.04 -11.52
N GLU A 834 2.18 -15.34 -12.47
CA GLU A 834 2.44 -14.96 -13.85
C GLU A 834 2.54 -13.44 -13.90
N ILE A 835 3.72 -12.92 -14.23
CA ILE A 835 3.87 -11.51 -14.57
C ILE A 835 2.97 -11.32 -15.79
N PRO A 836 1.90 -10.49 -15.74
CA PRO A 836 1.08 -10.27 -16.91
C PRO A 836 1.98 -9.70 -18.01
N THR A 837 2.28 -10.51 -19.00
CA THR A 837 2.90 -10.03 -20.24
C THR A 837 1.84 -9.25 -20.98
N VAL A 838 1.89 -7.94 -20.85
CA VAL A 838 1.09 -7.05 -21.68
C VAL A 838 1.66 -7.12 -23.09
N PHE A 839 1.03 -7.92 -23.94
CA PHE A 839 1.25 -7.85 -25.37
C PHE A 839 0.53 -6.58 -25.90
N ASP A 840 1.28 -5.50 -26.00
CA ASP A 840 0.85 -4.33 -26.77
C ASP A 840 1.78 -4.22 -27.98
N GLY A 841 1.22 -4.52 -29.17
CA GLY A 841 1.77 -4.23 -30.50
C GLY A 841 3.31 -4.25 -30.66
N GLY A 842 3.98 -5.35 -30.33
CA GLY A 842 5.39 -5.56 -30.68
C GLY A 842 6.43 -5.05 -29.67
N HIS A 843 6.04 -4.42 -28.58
CA HIS A 843 6.94 -4.08 -27.48
C HIS A 843 6.39 -4.60 -26.16
N SER A 844 7.05 -5.60 -25.58
CA SER A 844 6.75 -6.11 -24.25
C SER A 844 7.14 -5.07 -23.19
N VAL A 845 6.19 -4.26 -22.73
CA VAL A 845 6.39 -3.43 -21.56
C VAL A 845 5.93 -4.26 -20.36
N VAL A 846 6.86 -4.86 -19.67
CA VAL A 846 6.62 -5.47 -18.36
C VAL A 846 6.44 -4.34 -17.36
N GLU A 847 5.19 -3.99 -17.02
CA GLU A 847 4.94 -3.21 -15.81
C GLU A 847 5.22 -4.12 -14.61
N ALA A 848 6.41 -3.96 -14.06
CA ALA A 848 6.76 -4.59 -12.80
C ALA A 848 5.88 -4.06 -11.66
N PRO A 849 5.57 -4.88 -10.63
CA PRO A 849 4.86 -4.41 -9.44
C PRO A 849 5.56 -3.17 -8.89
N LYS A 850 4.80 -2.12 -8.63
CA LYS A 850 5.30 -0.85 -8.09
C LYS A 850 5.94 -1.13 -6.74
N ALA A 851 7.25 -1.17 -6.70
CA ALA A 851 7.95 -1.26 -5.43
C ALA A 851 7.68 0.00 -4.61
N PRO A 852 7.62 -0.09 -3.26
CA PRO A 852 7.26 1.02 -2.38
C PRO A 852 8.07 2.31 -2.54
N LEU A 853 9.15 2.30 -3.30
CA LEU A 853 10.00 3.46 -3.61
C LEU A 853 9.80 4.03 -5.02
N GLU A 854 8.98 3.42 -5.86
CA GLU A 854 8.59 4.03 -7.12
C GLU A 854 7.33 4.86 -6.92
N ILE A 855 7.52 6.13 -6.63
CA ILE A 855 6.48 7.15 -6.66
C ILE A 855 5.89 7.18 -8.07
N PRO A 856 4.55 7.11 -8.24
CA PRO A 856 3.94 6.95 -9.57
C PRO A 856 4.34 8.08 -10.53
N TYR A 857 4.73 7.69 -11.73
CA TYR A 857 5.21 8.57 -12.81
C TYR A 857 4.07 9.43 -13.45
N GLN A 858 2.87 9.46 -12.87
CA GLN A 858 1.66 9.93 -13.55
C GLN A 858 1.23 11.39 -13.34
N ILE A 859 2.05 12.25 -12.69
CA ILE A 859 1.64 13.66 -12.49
C ILE A 859 2.66 14.65 -13.06
N ALA A 860 3.16 14.44 -14.26
CA ALA A 860 4.07 15.41 -14.89
C ALA A 860 3.63 15.94 -16.26
N ASN A 861 2.44 15.61 -16.76
CA ASN A 861 2.00 16.06 -18.09
C ASN A 861 0.68 16.86 -18.10
N SER A 862 0.39 17.61 -17.04
CA SER A 862 -0.71 18.58 -17.09
C SER A 862 -0.27 19.97 -16.66
N THR A 863 0.69 20.55 -17.38
CA THR A 863 0.88 22.00 -17.45
C THR A 863 1.30 22.36 -18.88
N VAL A 864 0.38 22.57 -19.73
CA VAL A 864 0.21 23.63 -20.72
C VAL A 864 -1.27 23.84 -20.91
#